data_e789603aa38c0c28826a280d6aed0f77
#
_entry.id   e789603aa38c0c28826a280d6aed0f77
#
_cell.length_a   1.000
_cell.length_b   1.000
_cell.length_c   1.000
_cell.angle_alpha   90.00
_cell.angle_beta   90.00
_cell.angle_gamma   90.00
#
_symmetry.space_group_name_H-M   'P 1'
#
loop_
_entity.id
_entity.type
_entity.pdbx_description
1 polymer ?
#
loop_
_entity_poly.entity_id
_entity_poly.type
_entity_poly.pdbx_seq_one_letter_code
_entity_poly.pdbx_strand_id
1 'polypeptide(L)'
;MKRLPRLALATALFAGALAGIPSLAFAGNLPAAIDGSVAVMHTNDIHGSYKYSYNASKGTGTVGFDGLAVLYSAQNSAPDLLLDAGDTFHGQSFATMSEGKSIAELMDTFYVDGYDATTPGNHDWSYGANKLRTMTGYSTTGTPFAMLCANAKSTSGVWSSSITKTLDRTWEDSEDHSTFDYKIKVGVVGAMDESLGSSLRADLVAGTSFSSAANAINAEAEQLRKEGCDVVVCIAHTLDAKTFATRLRGVDALIAGHEHINLNEKVTGADGKTIHVVEAGSSFAEVGMLSIPYKYDTNGTETTDDDTVTVPADDSNEKLYTAKNVNDLLADPDKGSDYQSRLEAVRNKIKPLDEDFENESNKVLGTSTTNYFYGEDAAGTHGWEMVRTTDFRPSKEGDTTKAQTIGHVICSSYLDLTGADLAIENAGGIRGGIAAGNVTAGNVIAISPYGNTVETWTMTGADCLAALEHSLQISDDCNDSYELQQAYVAAGHTEQEAHDKYKWRDDSGSVLSFGGINVTIDWTQPEGKRIVSATLTKDGSTLDPAKTYTVATNNYIITNTTDFPTFAHATKYTEWGTCEAALRALIGQDSWESKMASLAGTISFGSAAVDPTPTPAPTPKPSPKTDTTATKVITKKTTGKLATTGDRTLAVVGACLIGGIIVIMLGIIWKRRR
;
A
#
# COMPACT_ATOMS: atom_id res chain seq x y z
N MET A 1 -5.83 -24.86 29.94
CA MET A 1 -4.76 -25.76 30.38
C MET A 1 -3.61 -24.91 30.87
N LYS A 2 -3.00 -25.26 31.99
CA LYS A 2 -2.03 -24.44 32.70
C LYS A 2 -0.78 -24.20 31.86
N ARG A 3 -0.32 -22.91 31.77
CA ARG A 3 0.92 -22.50 31.11
C ARG A 3 2.11 -23.23 31.74
N LEU A 4 2.95 -23.86 30.92
CA LEU A 4 4.28 -24.34 31.31
C LEU A 4 5.25 -23.16 31.26
N PRO A 5 6.04 -22.92 32.30
CA PRO A 5 7.09 -21.89 32.26
C PRO A 5 8.24 -22.35 31.36
N ARG A 6 8.89 -21.41 30.70
CA ARG A 6 10.10 -21.57 29.92
C ARG A 6 11.11 -22.42 30.69
N LEU A 7 11.53 -23.55 30.13
CA LEU A 7 12.58 -24.41 30.66
C LEU A 7 13.92 -23.78 30.31
N ALA A 8 14.46 -22.99 31.20
CA ALA A 8 15.89 -22.76 31.25
C ALA A 8 16.55 -24.06 31.64
N LEU A 9 17.46 -24.56 30.83
CA LEU A 9 18.27 -25.76 31.14
C LEU A 9 19.29 -25.36 32.21
N ALA A 10 18.88 -25.40 33.48
CA ALA A 10 19.79 -25.30 34.59
C ALA A 10 20.21 -26.70 34.98
N THR A 11 21.46 -27.02 34.81
CA THR A 11 22.13 -28.20 35.35
C THR A 11 22.11 -28.11 36.88
N ALA A 12 21.29 -28.92 37.53
CA ALA A 12 21.28 -29.05 38.97
C ALA A 12 22.48 -29.88 39.45
N LEU A 13 23.29 -29.33 40.29
CA LEU A 13 24.21 -30.10 41.12
C LEU A 13 24.33 -29.46 42.53
N PHE A 14 23.91 -30.26 43.50
CA PHE A 14 24.22 -30.28 44.92
C PHE A 14 23.77 -29.16 45.85
N ALA A 15 22.68 -29.42 46.55
CA ALA A 15 22.36 -28.82 47.82
C ALA A 15 23.29 -29.40 48.93
N GLY A 16 24.16 -28.53 49.44
CA GLY A 16 24.89 -28.79 50.68
C GLY A 16 24.81 -27.53 51.55
N ALA A 17 24.13 -27.65 52.67
CA ALA A 17 24.01 -26.54 53.67
C ALA A 17 25.40 -26.15 54.19
N LEU A 18 25.74 -24.85 54.05
CA LEU A 18 26.75 -24.20 54.85
C LEU A 18 26.20 -22.78 55.20
N ALA A 19 25.81 -22.63 56.45
CA ALA A 19 25.49 -21.36 57.03
C ALA A 19 26.76 -20.54 57.21
N GLY A 20 26.71 -19.28 56.77
CA GLY A 20 27.60 -18.22 57.23
C GLY A 20 28.96 -18.12 56.55
N ILE A 21 28.94 -17.77 55.24
CA ILE A 21 30.08 -17.11 54.62
C ILE A 21 29.57 -15.73 54.21
N PRO A 22 30.24 -14.59 54.65
CA PRO A 22 29.89 -13.30 54.08
C PRO A 22 30.08 -13.37 52.57
N SER A 23 29.15 -12.85 51.83
CA SER A 23 29.25 -12.71 50.39
C SER A 23 30.67 -12.14 50.09
N LEU A 24 31.52 -12.98 49.52
CA LEU A 24 32.70 -12.45 48.85
C LEU A 24 32.16 -11.52 47.76
N ALA A 25 32.39 -10.24 47.95
CA ALA A 25 32.19 -9.25 46.88
C ALA A 25 33.00 -9.78 45.70
N PHE A 26 32.29 -10.06 44.63
CA PHE A 26 32.90 -10.35 43.35
C PHE A 26 33.64 -9.09 42.93
N ALA A 27 34.94 -9.07 43.10
CA ALA A 27 35.81 -8.09 42.45
C ALA A 27 36.04 -8.55 41.01
N GLY A 28 35.00 -8.85 40.31
CA GLY A 28 35.00 -8.96 38.84
C GLY A 28 35.24 -7.55 38.31
N ASN A 29 36.01 -7.41 37.25
CA ASN A 29 36.22 -6.14 36.56
C ASN A 29 34.96 -5.74 35.79
N LEU A 30 33.87 -5.37 36.51
CA LEU A 30 32.71 -4.79 35.86
C LEU A 30 33.16 -3.54 35.10
N PRO A 31 32.94 -3.48 33.78
CA PRO A 31 33.35 -2.32 33.00
C PRO A 31 32.57 -1.10 33.48
N ALA A 32 33.20 0.07 33.49
CA ALA A 32 32.54 1.32 33.85
C ALA A 32 31.33 1.63 32.97
N ALA A 33 31.32 1.10 31.76
CA ALA A 33 30.18 1.19 30.84
C ALA A 33 30.02 -0.09 30.00
N ILE A 34 28.78 -0.47 29.75
CA ILE A 34 28.40 -1.59 28.89
C ILE A 34 27.72 -1.04 27.63
N ASP A 35 28.29 -1.35 26.46
CA ASP A 35 27.67 -1.02 25.19
C ASP A 35 26.61 -2.07 24.81
N GLY A 36 25.44 -1.61 24.42
CA GLY A 36 24.35 -2.47 23.98
C GLY A 36 23.46 -1.79 22.93
N SER A 37 22.43 -2.46 22.49
CA SER A 37 21.44 -1.90 21.59
C SER A 37 20.03 -2.42 21.86
N VAL A 38 19.03 -1.58 21.54
CA VAL A 38 17.63 -1.98 21.40
C VAL A 38 17.37 -2.30 19.94
N ALA A 39 16.94 -3.52 19.68
CA ALA A 39 16.63 -4.03 18.32
C ALA A 39 15.14 -3.92 18.05
N VAL A 40 14.74 -3.10 17.09
CA VAL A 40 13.34 -2.87 16.72
C VAL A 40 13.12 -3.36 15.30
N MET A 41 12.32 -4.40 15.13
CA MET A 41 11.81 -4.78 13.81
C MET A 41 10.52 -3.99 13.55
N HIS A 42 10.34 -3.49 12.31
CA HIS A 42 9.17 -2.66 12.03
C HIS A 42 8.62 -2.81 10.63
N THR A 43 7.33 -2.49 10.52
CA THR A 43 6.55 -2.39 9.29
C THR A 43 5.81 -1.06 9.26
N ASN A 44 5.33 -0.68 8.10
CA ASN A 44 4.42 0.43 7.85
C ASN A 44 3.69 0.19 6.52
N ASP A 45 2.54 0.79 6.34
CA ASP A 45 1.80 0.82 5.06
C ASP A 45 1.69 -0.56 4.39
N ILE A 46 1.43 -1.61 5.18
CA ILE A 46 1.28 -2.97 4.63
C ILE A 46 0.01 -3.12 3.80
N HIS A 47 -1.00 -2.25 4.01
CA HIS A 47 -2.24 -2.17 3.24
C HIS A 47 -2.91 -3.52 3.00
N GLY A 48 -2.96 -4.36 4.03
CA GLY A 48 -3.58 -5.68 3.94
C GLY A 48 -2.79 -6.73 3.16
N SER A 49 -1.56 -6.44 2.76
CA SER A 49 -0.63 -7.45 2.23
C SER A 49 -0.24 -8.41 3.34
N TYR A 50 -0.31 -9.74 3.09
CA TYR A 50 -0.23 -10.69 4.20
C TYR A 50 0.63 -11.93 3.94
N LYS A 51 0.91 -12.25 2.67
CA LYS A 51 1.51 -13.54 2.29
C LYS A 51 2.81 -13.34 1.53
N TYR A 52 3.82 -14.15 1.87
CA TYR A 52 5.09 -14.15 1.17
C TYR A 52 4.95 -14.56 -0.30
N SER A 53 5.56 -13.77 -1.15
CA SER A 53 5.75 -14.09 -2.56
C SER A 53 7.08 -13.54 -3.06
N TYR A 54 7.72 -14.24 -3.99
CA TYR A 54 8.95 -13.76 -4.63
C TYR A 54 9.00 -14.13 -6.10
N ASN A 55 9.21 -13.15 -6.95
CA ASN A 55 9.43 -13.35 -8.38
C ASN A 55 10.92 -13.18 -8.70
N ALA A 56 11.63 -14.27 -8.86
CA ALA A 56 13.07 -14.28 -9.10
C ALA A 56 13.47 -13.58 -10.41
N SER A 57 12.62 -13.60 -11.44
CA SER A 57 12.92 -12.96 -12.73
C SER A 57 12.84 -11.44 -12.68
N LYS A 58 12.01 -10.89 -11.76
CA LYS A 58 11.85 -9.44 -11.55
C LYS A 58 12.61 -8.94 -10.32
N GLY A 59 13.05 -9.83 -9.43
CA GLY A 59 13.69 -9.49 -8.17
C GLY A 59 12.75 -8.81 -7.16
N THR A 60 11.43 -8.96 -7.32
CA THR A 60 10.40 -8.30 -6.51
C THR A 60 9.52 -9.32 -5.81
N GLY A 61 8.86 -8.90 -4.75
CA GLY A 61 7.93 -9.74 -4.00
C GLY A 61 7.39 -9.04 -2.76
N THR A 62 6.60 -9.76 -1.99
CA THR A 62 6.01 -9.35 -0.71
C THR A 62 6.62 -10.20 0.39
N VAL A 63 7.02 -9.60 1.50
CA VAL A 63 7.53 -10.33 2.66
C VAL A 63 6.38 -11.11 3.33
N GLY A 64 5.26 -10.46 3.58
CA GLY A 64 4.11 -11.07 4.25
C GLY A 64 4.41 -11.51 5.69
N PHE A 65 3.39 -11.94 6.43
CA PHE A 65 3.57 -12.40 7.81
C PHE A 65 4.38 -13.69 7.91
N ASP A 66 4.23 -14.59 6.93
CA ASP A 66 4.98 -15.85 6.86
C ASP A 66 6.48 -15.61 6.57
N GLY A 67 6.80 -14.68 5.69
CA GLY A 67 8.18 -14.24 5.45
C GLY A 67 8.76 -13.43 6.62
N LEU A 68 7.95 -12.60 7.28
CA LEU A 68 8.34 -11.87 8.48
C LEU A 68 8.79 -12.83 9.59
N ALA A 69 8.09 -13.96 9.79
CA ALA A 69 8.48 -14.96 10.76
C ALA A 69 9.84 -15.61 10.45
N VAL A 70 10.17 -15.76 9.17
CA VAL A 70 11.50 -16.21 8.73
C VAL A 70 12.56 -15.18 9.09
N LEU A 71 12.33 -13.91 8.72
CA LEU A 71 13.25 -12.80 9.02
C LEU A 71 13.45 -12.62 10.52
N TYR A 72 12.39 -12.68 11.31
CA TYR A 72 12.43 -12.60 12.77
C TYR A 72 13.31 -13.71 13.37
N SER A 73 13.13 -14.96 12.91
CA SER A 73 13.89 -16.12 13.42
C SER A 73 15.34 -16.14 12.93
N ALA A 74 15.67 -15.40 11.87
CA ALA A 74 17.01 -15.34 11.31
C ALA A 74 17.93 -14.35 12.04
N GLN A 75 17.38 -13.52 12.95
CA GLN A 75 18.18 -12.60 13.75
C GLN A 75 19.03 -13.40 14.77
N ASN A 76 20.20 -12.87 15.11
CA ASN A 76 21.09 -13.50 16.11
C ASN A 76 20.45 -13.62 17.49
N SER A 77 19.60 -12.65 17.84
CA SER A 77 18.68 -12.65 18.96
C SER A 77 17.32 -12.17 18.49
N ALA A 78 16.24 -12.61 19.14
CA ALA A 78 14.92 -12.09 18.84
C ALA A 78 14.91 -10.54 18.94
N PRO A 79 14.29 -9.82 18.01
CA PRO A 79 14.07 -8.40 18.16
C PRO A 79 13.39 -8.07 19.49
N ASP A 80 13.80 -6.97 20.10
CA ASP A 80 13.24 -6.52 21.38
C ASP A 80 11.81 -6.03 21.25
N LEU A 81 11.52 -5.39 20.12
CA LEU A 81 10.23 -4.85 19.77
C LEU A 81 9.88 -5.20 18.31
N LEU A 82 8.60 -5.40 18.06
CA LEU A 82 8.01 -5.44 16.73
C LEU A 82 6.90 -4.38 16.66
N LEU A 83 7.12 -3.35 15.83
CA LEU A 83 6.27 -2.17 15.75
C LEU A 83 5.73 -1.98 14.33
N ASP A 84 4.60 -1.25 14.23
CA ASP A 84 4.00 -0.90 12.95
C ASP A 84 3.59 0.58 12.95
N ALA A 85 3.80 1.29 11.84
CA ALA A 85 3.53 2.73 11.74
C ALA A 85 2.26 3.06 10.94
N GLY A 86 1.29 2.15 10.89
CA GLY A 86 -0.07 2.40 10.40
C GLY A 86 -0.29 2.09 8.92
N ASP A 87 -1.51 2.35 8.46
CA ASP A 87 -2.07 1.92 7.17
C ASP A 87 -1.96 0.40 6.97
N THR A 88 -2.41 -0.30 7.96
CA THR A 88 -2.22 -1.73 8.13
C THR A 88 -3.46 -2.53 7.74
N PHE A 89 -4.65 -2.11 8.22
CA PHE A 89 -5.88 -2.92 8.21
C PHE A 89 -6.74 -2.73 6.96
N HIS A 90 -6.41 -1.77 6.10
CA HIS A 90 -7.19 -1.40 4.93
C HIS A 90 -6.30 -1.32 3.67
N GLY A 91 -6.84 -1.76 2.51
CA GLY A 91 -6.15 -1.75 1.21
C GLY A 91 -6.53 -2.97 0.39
N GLN A 92 -5.75 -4.03 0.45
CA GLN A 92 -6.01 -5.27 -0.30
C GLN A 92 -7.34 -5.92 0.11
N SER A 93 -7.99 -6.59 -0.84
CA SER A 93 -9.32 -7.17 -0.63
C SER A 93 -9.38 -8.20 0.50
N PHE A 94 -8.29 -8.90 0.78
CA PHE A 94 -8.18 -9.81 1.93
C PHE A 94 -8.43 -9.08 3.26
N ALA A 95 -7.92 -7.86 3.40
CA ALA A 95 -8.18 -7.01 4.56
C ALA A 95 -9.56 -6.37 4.51
N THR A 96 -9.94 -5.76 3.38
CA THR A 96 -11.18 -4.97 3.29
C THR A 96 -12.44 -5.84 3.39
N MET A 97 -12.45 -7.04 2.85
CA MET A 97 -13.59 -7.96 2.96
C MET A 97 -13.84 -8.47 4.39
N SER A 98 -12.78 -8.53 5.21
CA SER A 98 -12.89 -8.85 6.63
C SER A 98 -13.01 -7.61 7.53
N GLU A 99 -13.09 -6.41 6.94
CA GLU A 99 -13.02 -5.12 7.64
C GLU A 99 -11.81 -5.04 8.58
N GLY A 100 -10.63 -5.46 8.10
CA GLY A 100 -9.36 -5.45 8.81
C GLY A 100 -9.12 -6.61 9.78
N LYS A 101 -10.15 -7.40 10.08
CA LYS A 101 -10.07 -8.47 11.09
C LYS A 101 -8.98 -9.50 10.79
N SER A 102 -8.86 -9.96 9.54
CA SER A 102 -7.89 -10.97 9.15
C SER A 102 -6.45 -10.52 9.40
N ILE A 103 -6.14 -9.26 9.12
CA ILE A 103 -4.82 -8.67 9.39
C ILE A 103 -4.57 -8.53 10.89
N ALA A 104 -5.55 -8.01 11.64
CA ALA A 104 -5.44 -7.87 13.10
C ALA A 104 -5.21 -9.23 13.79
N GLU A 105 -5.87 -10.29 13.34
CA GLU A 105 -5.65 -11.65 13.85
C GLU A 105 -4.24 -12.16 13.54
N LEU A 106 -3.71 -11.87 12.35
CA LEU A 106 -2.34 -12.21 11.99
C LEU A 106 -1.32 -11.42 12.81
N MET A 107 -1.53 -10.14 13.06
CA MET A 107 -0.66 -9.33 13.91
C MET A 107 -0.59 -9.87 15.35
N ASP A 108 -1.71 -10.35 15.90
CA ASP A 108 -1.76 -10.93 17.24
C ASP A 108 -1.04 -12.29 17.31
N THR A 109 -0.98 -13.05 16.19
CA THR A 109 -0.68 -14.49 16.23
C THR A 109 0.43 -14.95 15.32
N PHE A 110 0.99 -14.10 14.46
CA PHE A 110 1.88 -14.58 13.38
C PHE A 110 3.11 -15.33 13.93
N TYR A 111 3.63 -14.89 15.09
CA TYR A 111 4.77 -15.53 15.77
C TYR A 111 4.46 -15.70 17.27
N VAL A 112 5.47 -15.93 18.10
CA VAL A 112 5.30 -16.32 19.51
C VAL A 112 4.57 -15.25 20.32
N ASP A 113 4.88 -13.97 20.08
CA ASP A 113 4.39 -12.83 20.88
C ASP A 113 3.61 -11.79 20.04
N GLY A 114 3.50 -11.95 18.69
CA GLY A 114 2.85 -10.97 17.81
C GLY A 114 3.57 -9.61 17.74
N TYR A 115 2.84 -8.58 17.30
CA TYR A 115 3.30 -7.20 17.37
C TYR A 115 3.18 -6.64 18.79
N ASP A 116 4.10 -5.73 19.18
CA ASP A 116 4.00 -5.02 20.46
C ASP A 116 3.03 -3.83 20.35
N ALA A 117 3.13 -3.04 19.27
CA ALA A 117 2.26 -1.89 19.04
C ALA A 117 2.16 -1.50 17.57
N THR A 118 1.07 -0.81 17.25
CA THR A 118 0.86 -0.07 16.01
C THR A 118 0.29 1.32 16.29
N THR A 119 0.38 2.24 15.32
CA THR A 119 -0.40 3.49 15.31
C THR A 119 -1.37 3.45 14.13
N PRO A 120 -2.57 4.05 14.20
CA PRO A 120 -3.44 4.07 13.03
C PRO A 120 -2.90 5.02 11.96
N GLY A 121 -2.93 4.59 10.69
CA GLY A 121 -2.82 5.46 9.53
C GLY A 121 -4.19 5.98 9.08
N ASN A 122 -4.24 6.83 8.05
CA ASN A 122 -5.51 7.40 7.59
C ASN A 122 -6.46 6.35 7.01
N HIS A 123 -5.94 5.35 6.30
CA HIS A 123 -6.77 4.27 5.74
C HIS A 123 -7.38 3.35 6.80
N ASP A 124 -6.77 3.21 7.96
CA ASP A 124 -7.28 2.34 9.03
C ASP A 124 -8.61 2.85 9.62
N TRP A 125 -8.89 4.15 9.48
CA TRP A 125 -10.17 4.75 9.92
C TRP A 125 -11.34 4.42 9.00
N SER A 126 -11.12 3.81 7.84
CA SER A 126 -12.16 3.53 6.84
C SER A 126 -13.30 2.66 7.36
N TYR A 127 -13.08 1.90 8.44
CA TYR A 127 -14.13 1.13 9.10
C TYR A 127 -14.80 1.87 10.28
N GLY A 128 -14.40 3.09 10.51
CA GLY A 128 -14.88 3.95 11.61
C GLY A 128 -14.14 3.74 12.93
N ALA A 129 -14.08 4.83 13.73
CA ALA A 129 -13.33 4.89 14.99
C ALA A 129 -13.69 3.79 15.99
N ASN A 130 -14.96 3.36 16.05
CA ASN A 130 -15.39 2.31 16.97
C ASN A 130 -14.83 0.94 16.57
N LYS A 131 -14.84 0.62 15.29
CA LYS A 131 -14.30 -0.63 14.76
C LYS A 131 -12.80 -0.67 14.94
N LEU A 132 -12.10 0.41 14.54
CA LEU A 132 -10.65 0.50 14.65
C LEU A 132 -10.17 0.25 16.09
N ARG A 133 -10.83 0.82 17.11
CA ARG A 133 -10.49 0.53 18.51
C ARG A 133 -10.64 -0.94 18.91
N THR A 134 -11.42 -1.72 18.20
CA THR A 134 -11.63 -3.15 18.47
C THR A 134 -10.71 -4.06 17.69
N MET A 135 -9.80 -3.52 16.87
CA MET A 135 -8.85 -4.33 16.08
C MET A 135 -7.86 -5.09 16.96
N THR A 136 -7.59 -4.62 18.18
CA THR A 136 -6.75 -5.35 19.11
C THR A 136 -7.55 -6.45 19.82
N GLY A 137 -6.97 -7.67 19.91
CA GLY A 137 -7.60 -8.76 20.68
C GLY A 137 -8.64 -9.59 19.90
N TYR A 138 -8.58 -9.62 18.58
CA TYR A 138 -9.35 -10.57 17.78
C TYR A 138 -8.89 -12.02 18.01
N SER A 139 -7.60 -12.20 18.30
CA SER A 139 -7.08 -13.52 18.63
C SER A 139 -7.40 -13.92 20.05
N THR A 140 -7.89 -15.14 20.23
CA THR A 140 -8.10 -15.76 21.55
C THR A 140 -6.84 -16.45 22.08
N THR A 141 -5.79 -16.55 21.29
CA THR A 141 -4.57 -17.33 21.58
C THR A 141 -3.28 -16.50 21.57
N GLY A 142 -3.30 -15.32 20.96
CA GLY A 142 -2.17 -14.37 20.89
C GLY A 142 -2.13 -13.38 22.05
N THR A 143 -1.09 -12.56 22.06
CA THR A 143 -1.01 -11.37 22.91
C THR A 143 -1.48 -10.19 22.07
N PRO A 144 -2.56 -9.49 22.45
CA PRO A 144 -3.03 -8.34 21.71
C PRO A 144 -1.94 -7.27 21.60
N PHE A 145 -1.71 -6.73 20.40
CA PHE A 145 -0.88 -5.54 20.24
C PHE A 145 -1.56 -4.29 20.80
N ALA A 146 -0.77 -3.29 21.13
CA ALA A 146 -1.32 -2.00 21.53
C ALA A 146 -1.55 -1.11 20.30
N MET A 147 -2.71 -0.45 20.21
CA MET A 147 -2.96 0.60 19.22
C MET A 147 -2.76 1.95 19.88
N LEU A 148 -1.75 2.70 19.43
CA LEU A 148 -1.29 3.94 20.05
C LEU A 148 -1.68 5.16 19.22
N CYS A 149 -2.37 6.14 19.81
CA CYS A 149 -2.69 7.40 19.14
C CYS A 149 -2.79 8.54 20.17
N ALA A 150 -1.64 9.09 20.58
CA ALA A 150 -1.55 10.08 21.66
C ALA A 150 -2.31 11.38 21.38
N ASN A 151 -2.50 11.74 20.12
CA ASN A 151 -3.18 12.98 19.73
C ASN A 151 -4.67 12.80 19.40
N ALA A 152 -5.20 11.57 19.41
CA ALA A 152 -6.62 11.32 19.20
C ALA A 152 -7.39 11.37 20.53
N LYS A 153 -8.41 12.22 20.61
CA LYS A 153 -9.34 12.30 21.74
C LYS A 153 -10.72 11.86 21.30
N SER A 154 -11.27 10.88 22.00
CA SER A 154 -12.59 10.33 21.69
C SER A 154 -13.57 10.51 22.85
N THR A 155 -14.85 10.76 22.52
CA THR A 155 -15.96 10.80 23.48
C THR A 155 -16.49 9.41 23.83
N SER A 156 -16.13 8.38 23.07
CA SER A 156 -16.67 7.01 23.19
C SER A 156 -15.63 5.95 23.59
N GLY A 157 -14.44 6.34 24.00
CA GLY A 157 -13.37 5.44 24.41
C GLY A 157 -12.03 6.17 24.52
N VAL A 158 -11.03 5.53 25.10
CA VAL A 158 -9.68 6.08 25.24
C VAL A 158 -8.77 5.44 24.20
N TRP A 159 -7.96 6.25 23.54
CA TRP A 159 -6.80 5.81 22.78
C TRP A 159 -5.61 5.71 23.72
N SER A 160 -4.85 4.62 23.63
CA SER A 160 -3.58 4.53 24.33
C SER A 160 -2.58 5.50 23.72
N SER A 161 -1.81 6.22 24.53
CA SER A 161 -0.78 7.12 24.03
C SER A 161 0.54 6.39 23.81
N SER A 162 0.87 5.46 24.70
CA SER A 162 2.16 4.80 24.78
C SER A 162 2.09 3.43 25.45
N ILE A 163 3.15 2.66 25.27
CA ILE A 163 3.47 1.47 26.08
C ILE A 163 4.90 1.58 26.63
N THR A 164 5.22 0.75 27.63
CA THR A 164 6.58 0.56 28.10
C THR A 164 6.94 -0.93 28.11
N LYS A 165 8.20 -1.24 27.77
CA LYS A 165 8.75 -2.60 27.84
C LYS A 165 10.09 -2.56 28.56
N THR A 166 10.26 -3.43 29.57
CA THR A 166 11.54 -3.59 30.24
C THR A 166 12.26 -4.77 29.65
N LEU A 167 13.49 -4.55 29.22
CA LEU A 167 14.37 -5.52 28.61
C LEU A 167 15.38 -5.99 29.66
N ASP A 168 15.34 -7.27 29.99
CA ASP A 168 16.37 -7.88 30.82
C ASP A 168 17.62 -8.11 29.97
N ARG A 169 18.78 -7.69 30.49
CA ARG A 169 20.08 -7.77 29.84
C ARG A 169 21.10 -8.44 30.77
N THR A 170 22.00 -9.17 30.20
CA THR A 170 23.12 -9.79 30.91
C THR A 170 24.40 -9.45 30.18
N TRP A 171 25.33 -8.85 30.89
CA TRP A 171 26.70 -8.72 30.43
C TRP A 171 27.51 -9.89 31.00
N GLU A 172 28.43 -10.43 30.21
CA GLU A 172 29.33 -11.52 30.59
C GLU A 172 30.77 -11.10 30.33
N ASP A 173 31.62 -11.24 31.35
CA ASP A 173 33.06 -11.06 31.22
C ASP A 173 33.65 -12.14 30.32
N SER A 174 34.49 -11.73 29.37
CA SER A 174 35.09 -12.65 28.40
C SER A 174 36.23 -13.51 28.97
N GLU A 175 36.78 -13.18 30.14
CA GLU A 175 37.88 -13.85 30.73
C GLU A 175 37.45 -14.88 31.81
N ASP A 176 36.59 -14.45 32.73
CA ASP A 176 36.22 -15.25 33.87
C ASP A 176 34.75 -15.75 33.84
N HIS A 177 33.96 -15.33 32.83
CA HIS A 177 32.56 -15.64 32.65
C HIS A 177 31.66 -15.19 33.79
N SER A 178 32.09 -14.19 34.58
CA SER A 178 31.21 -13.53 35.54
C SER A 178 30.14 -12.75 34.79
N THR A 179 28.93 -12.67 35.35
CA THR A 179 27.77 -12.03 34.71
C THR A 179 27.24 -10.88 35.57
N PHE A 180 26.76 -9.83 34.88
CA PHE A 180 26.05 -8.73 35.50
C PHE A 180 24.72 -8.51 34.79
N ASP A 181 23.62 -8.62 35.57
CA ASP A 181 22.26 -8.45 35.06
C ASP A 181 21.81 -7.00 35.26
N TYR A 182 21.30 -6.38 34.20
CA TYR A 182 20.79 -5.01 34.20
C TYR A 182 19.50 -4.91 33.37
N LYS A 183 18.87 -3.76 33.38
CA LYS A 183 17.61 -3.54 32.68
C LYS A 183 17.65 -2.29 31.83
N ILE A 184 17.02 -2.34 30.67
CA ILE A 184 16.76 -1.20 29.82
C ILE A 184 15.26 -1.04 29.70
N LYS A 185 14.74 0.14 30.01
CA LYS A 185 13.32 0.45 29.89
C LYS A 185 13.07 1.24 28.61
N VAL A 186 12.27 0.68 27.72
CA VAL A 186 11.90 1.30 26.45
C VAL A 186 10.47 1.82 26.53
N GLY A 187 10.25 3.06 26.12
CA GLY A 187 8.92 3.64 25.88
C GLY A 187 8.63 3.70 24.40
N VAL A 188 7.39 3.40 24.01
CA VAL A 188 6.91 3.57 22.64
C VAL A 188 5.70 4.49 22.66
N VAL A 189 5.72 5.57 21.87
CA VAL A 189 4.62 6.52 21.71
C VAL A 189 4.12 6.49 20.28
N GLY A 190 2.79 6.52 20.07
CA GLY A 190 2.19 6.52 18.73
C GLY A 190 1.32 7.74 18.45
N ALA A 191 1.27 8.20 17.19
CA ALA A 191 0.37 9.28 16.75
C ALA A 191 0.14 9.25 15.24
N MET A 192 -0.95 9.89 14.78
CA MET A 192 -1.23 10.17 13.37
C MET A 192 -1.22 11.68 13.16
N ASP A 193 -0.67 12.16 12.04
CA ASP A 193 -0.65 13.59 11.69
C ASP A 193 -2.08 14.17 11.73
N GLU A 194 -2.22 15.32 12.38
CA GLU A 194 -3.52 15.97 12.56
C GLU A 194 -4.16 16.43 11.26
N SER A 195 -3.39 16.68 10.21
CA SER A 195 -3.90 17.05 8.89
C SER A 195 -4.54 15.85 8.19
N LEU A 196 -3.96 14.66 8.32
CA LEU A 196 -4.56 13.42 7.85
C LEU A 196 -5.88 13.16 8.56
N GLY A 197 -5.90 13.27 9.89
CA GLY A 197 -7.12 13.11 10.68
C GLY A 197 -8.23 14.10 10.31
N SER A 198 -7.86 15.32 9.94
CA SER A 198 -8.81 16.38 9.51
C SER A 198 -9.38 16.16 8.11
N SER A 199 -8.71 15.34 7.29
CA SER A 199 -9.14 15.02 5.92
C SER A 199 -10.12 13.84 5.87
N LEU A 200 -10.23 13.08 6.97
CA LEU A 200 -11.12 11.92 7.05
C LEU A 200 -12.60 12.34 7.06
N ARG A 201 -13.45 11.48 6.52
CA ARG A 201 -14.90 11.69 6.57
C ARG A 201 -15.39 11.78 8.02
N ALA A 202 -16.23 12.77 8.28
CA ALA A 202 -16.70 13.07 9.63
C ALA A 202 -17.47 11.90 10.30
N ASP A 203 -18.14 11.05 9.52
CA ASP A 203 -18.86 9.87 10.03
C ASP A 203 -17.89 8.78 10.50
N LEU A 204 -16.73 8.60 9.84
CA LEU A 204 -15.72 7.61 10.20
C LEU A 204 -15.01 7.97 11.51
N VAL A 205 -14.78 9.26 11.74
CA VAL A 205 -14.13 9.77 12.95
C VAL A 205 -15.12 10.33 13.97
N ALA A 206 -16.41 10.00 13.85
CA ALA A 206 -17.45 10.55 14.71
C ALA A 206 -17.09 10.45 16.20
N GLY A 207 -17.12 11.58 16.90
CA GLY A 207 -16.75 11.68 18.32
C GLY A 207 -15.24 11.62 18.60
N THR A 208 -14.40 11.65 17.58
CA THR A 208 -12.92 11.73 17.68
C THR A 208 -12.45 13.09 17.17
N SER A 209 -11.45 13.66 17.82
CA SER A 209 -10.76 14.87 17.40
C SER A 209 -9.26 14.67 17.51
N PHE A 210 -8.52 15.27 16.59
CA PHE A 210 -7.06 15.18 16.54
C PHE A 210 -6.44 16.51 16.97
N SER A 211 -5.55 16.46 17.95
CA SER A 211 -4.70 17.59 18.33
C SER A 211 -3.36 17.49 17.60
N SER A 212 -2.48 18.50 17.75
CA SER A 212 -1.15 18.41 17.16
C SER A 212 -0.41 17.15 17.60
N ALA A 213 -0.04 16.30 16.62
CA ALA A 213 0.65 15.04 16.83
C ALA A 213 2.03 15.28 17.47
N ALA A 214 2.81 16.22 16.94
CA ALA A 214 4.12 16.55 17.52
C ALA A 214 4.03 17.01 18.98
N ASN A 215 3.04 17.83 19.33
CA ASN A 215 2.87 18.27 20.72
C ASN A 215 2.45 17.13 21.65
N ALA A 216 1.59 16.23 21.18
CA ALA A 216 1.15 15.07 21.95
C ALA A 216 2.31 14.10 22.18
N ILE A 217 3.08 13.79 21.14
CA ILE A 217 4.30 12.96 21.25
C ILE A 217 5.29 13.59 22.23
N ASN A 218 5.57 14.88 22.11
CA ASN A 218 6.51 15.57 22.99
C ASN A 218 6.10 15.50 24.46
N ALA A 219 4.80 15.64 24.74
CA ALA A 219 4.29 15.54 26.11
C ALA A 219 4.40 14.11 26.66
N GLU A 220 4.09 13.13 25.83
CA GLU A 220 4.15 11.71 26.21
C GLU A 220 5.60 11.24 26.37
N ALA A 221 6.50 11.64 25.45
CA ALA A 221 7.94 11.33 25.55
C ALA A 221 8.53 11.92 26.86
N GLU A 222 8.16 13.14 27.23
CA GLU A 222 8.56 13.73 28.51
C GLU A 222 8.04 12.91 29.70
N GLN A 223 6.81 12.40 29.62
CA GLN A 223 6.23 11.54 30.64
C GLN A 223 6.97 10.19 30.74
N LEU A 224 7.21 9.54 29.60
CA LEU A 224 7.98 8.29 29.54
C LEU A 224 9.39 8.44 30.14
N ARG A 225 10.08 9.56 29.84
CA ARG A 225 11.39 9.85 30.46
C ARG A 225 11.29 10.03 31.99
N LYS A 226 10.23 10.69 32.48
CA LYS A 226 9.99 10.81 33.94
C LYS A 226 9.68 9.47 34.60
N GLU A 227 9.10 8.55 33.87
CA GLU A 227 8.85 7.17 34.28
C GLU A 227 10.09 6.28 34.23
N GLY A 228 11.22 6.83 33.82
CA GLY A 228 12.51 6.15 33.75
C GLY A 228 12.72 5.34 32.48
N CYS A 229 12.09 5.71 31.36
CA CYS A 229 12.41 5.11 30.07
C CYS A 229 13.77 5.61 29.57
N ASP A 230 14.67 4.68 29.32
CA ASP A 230 16.04 4.92 28.84
C ASP A 230 16.07 5.20 27.33
N VAL A 231 15.19 4.54 26.57
CA VAL A 231 15.01 4.69 25.12
C VAL A 231 13.54 5.03 24.85
N VAL A 232 13.28 6.02 23.99
CA VAL A 232 11.93 6.37 23.54
C VAL A 232 11.84 6.28 22.03
N VAL A 233 10.98 5.39 21.53
CA VAL A 233 10.69 5.19 20.10
C VAL A 233 9.33 5.80 19.80
N CYS A 234 9.24 6.56 18.72
CA CYS A 234 7.99 7.06 18.18
C CYS A 234 7.58 6.24 16.96
N ILE A 235 6.31 5.82 16.88
CA ILE A 235 5.68 5.34 15.65
C ILE A 235 4.69 6.41 15.20
N ALA A 236 4.84 6.93 13.98
CA ALA A 236 3.95 8.00 13.53
C ALA A 236 3.58 7.87 12.05
N HIS A 237 2.28 7.98 11.78
CA HIS A 237 1.78 8.07 10.43
C HIS A 237 1.68 9.54 10.01
N THR A 238 2.57 10.02 9.12
CA THR A 238 2.79 11.46 8.88
C THR A 238 3.16 11.79 7.43
N LEU A 239 2.75 12.97 6.97
CA LEU A 239 2.93 13.44 5.57
C LEU A 239 4.40 13.69 5.16
N ASP A 240 5.26 14.10 6.08
CA ASP A 240 6.68 14.42 5.84
C ASP A 240 7.46 14.09 7.09
N ALA A 241 7.94 12.86 7.15
CA ALA A 241 8.59 12.30 8.34
C ALA A 241 9.82 13.11 8.77
N LYS A 242 10.60 13.64 7.82
CA LYS A 242 11.81 14.44 8.14
C LYS A 242 11.44 15.78 8.74
N THR A 243 10.52 16.50 8.12
CA THR A 243 10.04 17.79 8.68
C THR A 243 9.30 17.56 10.00
N PHE A 244 8.53 16.48 10.11
CA PHE A 244 7.85 16.12 11.35
C PHE A 244 8.86 15.90 12.50
N ALA A 245 9.93 15.15 12.28
CA ALA A 245 10.97 14.86 13.26
C ALA A 245 11.63 16.14 13.84
N THR A 246 11.79 17.21 13.03
CA THR A 246 12.35 18.48 13.52
C THR A 246 11.52 19.13 14.63
N ARG A 247 10.25 18.75 14.80
CA ARG A 247 9.33 19.27 15.82
C ARG A 247 9.32 18.40 17.10
N LEU A 248 9.95 17.22 17.05
CA LEU A 248 9.95 16.27 18.15
C LEU A 248 11.08 16.55 19.16
N ARG A 249 10.88 16.15 20.40
CA ARG A 249 11.86 16.19 21.49
C ARG A 249 11.67 15.01 22.44
N GLY A 250 12.76 14.58 23.06
CA GLY A 250 12.75 13.45 24.00
C GLY A 250 12.59 12.08 23.35
N VAL A 251 12.63 12.00 22.02
CA VAL A 251 12.51 10.80 21.17
C VAL A 251 13.88 10.48 20.60
N ASP A 252 14.29 9.20 20.60
CA ASP A 252 15.57 8.74 20.05
C ASP A 252 15.42 8.24 18.60
N ALA A 253 14.25 7.68 18.26
CA ALA A 253 13.95 7.21 16.90
C ALA A 253 12.49 7.43 16.52
N LEU A 254 12.24 7.68 15.23
CA LEU A 254 10.94 7.78 14.61
C LEU A 254 10.82 6.72 13.51
N ILE A 255 9.88 5.80 13.68
CA ILE A 255 9.43 4.90 12.64
C ILE A 255 8.19 5.55 12.02
N ALA A 256 8.30 5.91 10.74
CA ALA A 256 7.27 6.63 10.01
C ALA A 256 6.49 5.73 9.06
N GLY A 257 5.35 6.21 8.61
CA GLY A 257 4.54 5.66 7.51
C GLY A 257 3.83 6.79 6.76
N HIS A 258 3.13 6.46 5.69
CA HIS A 258 2.35 7.30 4.79
C HIS A 258 3.05 7.68 3.47
N GLU A 259 4.34 7.97 3.47
CA GLU A 259 5.04 8.43 2.26
C GLU A 259 5.34 7.29 1.28
N HIS A 260 5.26 6.04 1.74
CA HIS A 260 5.56 4.81 0.96
C HIS A 260 6.99 4.79 0.40
N ILE A 261 7.95 5.35 1.12
CA ILE A 261 9.36 5.45 0.69
C ILE A 261 10.27 4.62 1.59
N ASN A 262 11.45 4.33 1.09
CA ASN A 262 12.53 3.80 1.91
C ASN A 262 13.31 4.99 2.49
N LEU A 263 13.08 5.27 3.76
CA LEU A 263 13.71 6.37 4.47
C LEU A 263 14.68 5.84 5.52
N ASN A 264 15.87 6.43 5.56
CA ASN A 264 16.89 6.15 6.57
C ASN A 264 17.73 7.44 6.75
N GLU A 265 17.28 8.31 7.63
CA GLU A 265 17.83 9.64 7.80
C GLU A 265 18.03 10.00 9.27
N LYS A 266 18.99 10.85 9.56
CA LYS A 266 19.24 11.40 10.90
C LYS A 266 18.86 12.87 10.92
N VAL A 267 17.90 13.22 11.76
CA VAL A 267 17.31 14.56 11.82
C VAL A 267 17.54 15.16 13.20
N THR A 268 17.84 16.45 13.24
CA THR A 268 17.95 17.17 14.52
C THR A 268 16.56 17.57 15.01
N GLY A 269 16.16 17.03 16.17
CA GLY A 269 14.89 17.35 16.83
C GLY A 269 14.86 18.73 17.47
N ALA A 270 13.70 19.11 18.01
CA ALA A 270 13.48 20.42 18.64
C ALA A 270 14.30 20.66 19.91
N ASP A 271 14.83 19.62 20.53
CA ASP A 271 15.74 19.68 21.70
C ASP A 271 17.22 19.67 21.32
N GLY A 272 17.53 19.69 20.03
CA GLY A 272 18.89 19.67 19.49
C GLY A 272 19.54 18.29 19.48
N LYS A 273 18.80 17.22 19.84
CA LYS A 273 19.28 15.84 19.77
C LYS A 273 18.97 15.23 18.40
N THR A 274 19.78 14.25 18.03
CA THR A 274 19.55 13.47 16.82
C THR A 274 18.40 12.48 17.03
N ILE A 275 17.50 12.41 16.05
CA ILE A 275 16.43 11.42 15.92
C ILE A 275 16.72 10.61 14.66
N HIS A 276 16.81 9.29 14.75
CA HIS A 276 16.90 8.42 13.59
C HIS A 276 15.49 8.20 13.01
N VAL A 277 15.26 8.63 11.78
CA VAL A 277 13.96 8.58 11.08
C VAL A 277 14.03 7.51 10.01
N VAL A 278 13.13 6.52 10.11
CA VAL A 278 13.09 5.36 9.22
C VAL A 278 11.69 5.08 8.70
N GLU A 279 11.59 4.56 7.47
CA GLU A 279 10.36 4.07 6.85
C GLU A 279 10.69 2.93 5.88
N ALA A 280 9.90 1.86 5.86
CA ALA A 280 10.17 0.62 5.14
C ALA A 280 9.26 0.43 3.93
N GLY A 281 9.16 1.43 3.05
CA GLY A 281 8.37 1.36 1.82
C GLY A 281 6.88 1.15 2.08
N SER A 282 6.24 0.24 1.32
CA SER A 282 4.81 -0.06 1.47
C SER A 282 4.45 -1.46 0.98
N SER A 283 3.18 -1.85 1.16
CA SER A 283 2.61 -3.12 0.67
C SER A 283 3.38 -4.37 1.13
N PHE A 284 4.03 -4.27 2.28
CA PHE A 284 4.87 -5.33 2.86
C PHE A 284 6.04 -5.74 1.94
N ALA A 285 6.50 -4.84 1.07
CA ALA A 285 7.63 -5.12 0.19
C ALA A 285 8.95 -5.18 0.97
N GLU A 286 9.07 -4.37 1.99
CA GLU A 286 10.21 -4.29 2.90
C GLU A 286 9.78 -4.44 4.37
N VAL A 287 10.75 -4.81 5.21
CA VAL A 287 10.70 -4.84 6.67
C VAL A 287 11.95 -4.19 7.20
N GLY A 288 11.80 -3.23 8.10
CA GLY A 288 12.92 -2.55 8.73
C GLY A 288 13.44 -3.29 9.97
N MET A 289 14.73 -3.16 10.23
CA MET A 289 15.40 -3.59 11.44
C MET A 289 16.28 -2.46 11.94
N LEU A 290 15.77 -1.71 12.89
CA LEU A 290 16.44 -0.58 13.51
C LEU A 290 17.18 -1.03 14.76
N SER A 291 18.47 -0.70 14.83
CA SER A 291 19.31 -0.90 16.01
C SER A 291 19.61 0.47 16.66
N ILE A 292 19.13 0.67 17.87
CA ILE A 292 19.32 1.90 18.66
C ILE A 292 20.38 1.59 19.74
N PRO A 293 21.64 2.05 19.58
CA PRO A 293 22.68 1.77 20.55
C PRO A 293 22.45 2.54 21.85
N TYR A 294 22.89 1.95 22.94
CA TYR A 294 22.97 2.60 24.24
C TYR A 294 24.29 2.31 24.94
N LYS A 295 24.67 3.18 25.86
CA LYS A 295 25.73 2.96 26.84
C LYS A 295 25.10 2.94 28.21
N TYR A 296 25.26 1.84 28.90
CA TYR A 296 24.84 1.63 30.28
C TYR A 296 26.06 1.89 31.17
N ASP A 297 26.05 2.99 31.92
CA ASP A 297 27.12 3.37 32.83
C ASP A 297 26.85 2.73 34.18
N THR A 298 27.72 1.80 34.57
CA THR A 298 27.65 1.04 35.82
C THR A 298 28.34 1.76 36.97
N ASN A 299 28.97 2.90 36.71
CA ASN A 299 29.89 3.57 37.68
C ASN A 299 30.98 2.65 38.25
N GLY A 300 31.17 1.46 37.67
CA GLY A 300 32.09 0.42 38.15
C GLY A 300 31.61 -0.26 39.43
N THR A 301 30.31 -0.23 39.71
CA THR A 301 29.68 -0.83 40.92
C THR A 301 28.67 -1.88 40.53
N GLU A 302 28.35 -2.83 41.46
CA GLU A 302 27.30 -3.82 41.28
C GLU A 302 25.91 -3.29 41.64
N THR A 303 25.84 -2.04 42.12
CA THR A 303 24.59 -1.36 42.49
C THR A 303 24.01 -0.67 41.29
N THR A 304 22.77 -0.99 40.93
CA THR A 304 22.08 -0.42 39.77
C THR A 304 21.31 0.87 40.09
N ASP A 305 21.31 1.33 41.33
CA ASP A 305 20.53 2.50 41.77
C ASP A 305 21.09 3.84 41.27
N ASP A 306 22.37 3.89 40.95
CA ASP A 306 23.09 5.07 40.47
C ASP A 306 23.51 4.95 38.99
N ASP A 307 23.14 3.88 38.34
CA ASP A 307 23.44 3.65 36.93
C ASP A 307 22.68 4.61 36.02
N THR A 308 23.27 4.92 34.89
CA THR A 308 22.67 5.80 33.89
C THR A 308 22.79 5.24 32.48
N VAL A 309 21.83 5.59 31.62
CA VAL A 309 21.82 5.18 30.22
C VAL A 309 21.94 6.39 29.32
N THR A 310 22.83 6.32 28.35
CA THR A 310 22.99 7.30 27.27
C THR A 310 22.69 6.65 25.93
N VAL A 311 21.94 7.34 25.05
CA VAL A 311 21.61 6.88 23.71
C VAL A 311 22.38 7.72 22.70
N PRO A 312 23.45 7.20 22.09
CA PRO A 312 24.16 7.86 20.98
C PRO A 312 23.40 7.64 19.67
N ALA A 313 22.29 8.35 19.47
CA ALA A 313 21.40 8.16 18.32
C ALA A 313 22.09 8.37 16.95
N ASP A 314 23.22 9.08 16.91
CA ASP A 314 24.06 9.21 15.71
C ASP A 314 24.66 7.87 15.24
N ASP A 315 24.80 6.91 16.14
CA ASP A 315 25.35 5.58 15.88
C ASP A 315 24.25 4.55 15.56
N SER A 316 22.97 4.94 15.63
CA SER A 316 21.86 4.05 15.29
C SER A 316 21.90 3.67 13.80
N ASN A 317 21.41 2.49 13.48
CA ASN A 317 21.54 1.86 12.16
C ASN A 317 20.26 1.14 11.75
N GLU A 318 19.92 1.26 10.49
CA GLU A 318 18.75 0.62 9.87
C GLU A 318 19.18 -0.35 8.79
N LYS A 319 18.52 -1.51 8.75
CA LYS A 319 18.66 -2.50 7.68
C LYS A 319 17.28 -2.87 7.14
N LEU A 320 17.08 -2.71 5.85
CA LEU A 320 15.87 -3.15 5.16
C LEU A 320 16.02 -4.58 4.66
N TYR A 321 14.98 -5.38 4.87
CA TYR A 321 14.83 -6.73 4.37
C TYR A 321 13.68 -6.79 3.37
N THR A 322 13.89 -7.53 2.29
CA THR A 322 12.93 -7.73 1.19
C THR A 322 12.51 -9.19 1.08
N ALA A 323 11.55 -9.49 0.22
CA ALA A 323 11.19 -10.85 -0.15
C ALA A 323 12.38 -11.67 -0.68
N LYS A 324 13.38 -11.01 -1.29
CA LYS A 324 14.62 -11.68 -1.72
C LYS A 324 15.40 -12.23 -0.52
N ASN A 325 15.51 -11.49 0.57
CA ASN A 325 16.20 -11.96 1.77
C ASN A 325 15.52 -13.19 2.35
N VAL A 326 14.18 -13.22 2.36
CA VAL A 326 13.41 -14.41 2.75
C VAL A 326 13.75 -15.59 1.84
N ASN A 327 13.75 -15.38 0.51
CA ASN A 327 14.10 -16.42 -0.45
C ASN A 327 15.51 -16.98 -0.23
N ASP A 328 16.48 -16.10 0.03
CA ASP A 328 17.88 -16.50 0.26
C ASP A 328 18.01 -17.32 1.56
N LEU A 329 17.30 -16.95 2.63
CA LEU A 329 17.25 -17.72 3.88
C LEU A 329 16.60 -19.09 3.69
N LEU A 330 15.51 -19.18 2.94
CA LEU A 330 14.85 -20.45 2.64
C LEU A 330 15.72 -21.39 1.79
N ALA A 331 16.65 -20.84 1.01
CA ALA A 331 17.61 -21.57 0.19
C ALA A 331 18.92 -21.92 0.92
N ASP A 332 19.09 -21.49 2.17
CA ASP A 332 20.29 -21.76 2.98
C ASP A 332 20.46 -23.28 3.18
N PRO A 333 21.62 -23.85 2.83
CA PRO A 333 21.82 -25.30 2.90
C PRO A 333 21.81 -25.88 4.32
N ASP A 334 22.14 -25.07 5.32
CA ASP A 334 22.28 -25.52 6.72
C ASP A 334 21.02 -25.22 7.54
N LYS A 335 20.34 -24.11 7.30
CA LYS A 335 19.21 -23.60 8.11
C LYS A 335 17.90 -23.48 7.33
N GLY A 336 17.90 -23.67 6.02
CA GLY A 336 16.72 -23.46 5.16
C GLY A 336 15.52 -24.31 5.57
N SER A 337 15.73 -25.55 6.06
CA SER A 337 14.65 -26.41 6.56
C SER A 337 13.96 -25.86 7.81
N ASP A 338 14.72 -25.20 8.71
CA ASP A 338 14.17 -24.58 9.92
C ASP A 338 13.36 -23.33 9.54
N TYR A 339 13.89 -22.52 8.62
CA TYR A 339 13.18 -21.36 8.07
C TYR A 339 11.91 -21.76 7.33
N GLN A 340 11.95 -22.82 6.52
CA GLN A 340 10.76 -23.37 5.88
C GLN A 340 9.71 -23.80 6.91
N SER A 341 10.13 -24.41 8.01
CA SER A 341 9.21 -24.80 9.09
C SER A 341 8.55 -23.59 9.76
N ARG A 342 9.27 -22.46 9.91
CA ARG A 342 8.71 -21.22 10.42
C ARG A 342 7.68 -20.62 9.47
N LEU A 343 8.02 -20.55 8.18
CA LEU A 343 7.12 -20.09 7.12
C LEU A 343 5.81 -20.90 7.13
N GLU A 344 5.88 -22.22 7.15
CA GLU A 344 4.72 -23.12 7.14
C GLU A 344 3.87 -22.99 8.43
N ALA A 345 4.50 -22.73 9.57
CA ALA A 345 3.77 -22.52 10.82
C ALA A 345 2.82 -21.31 10.73
N VAL A 346 3.27 -20.21 10.09
CA VAL A 346 2.43 -19.02 9.86
C VAL A 346 1.42 -19.27 8.75
N ARG A 347 1.79 -19.95 7.66
CA ARG A 347 0.88 -20.34 6.59
C ARG A 347 -0.30 -21.17 7.09
N ASN A 348 -0.07 -22.03 8.07
CA ASN A 348 -1.14 -22.79 8.71
C ASN A 348 -2.13 -21.90 9.50
N LYS A 349 -1.70 -20.71 9.95
CA LYS A 349 -2.60 -19.70 10.54
C LYS A 349 -3.30 -18.85 9.48
N ILE A 350 -2.64 -18.58 8.37
CA ILE A 350 -3.21 -17.86 7.22
C ILE A 350 -4.30 -18.71 6.53
N LYS A 351 -4.13 -20.02 6.45
CA LYS A 351 -5.00 -20.91 5.69
C LYS A 351 -6.50 -20.80 6.01
N PRO A 352 -6.97 -20.80 7.27
CA PRO A 352 -8.40 -20.62 7.54
C PRO A 352 -8.90 -19.23 7.12
N LEU A 353 -8.06 -18.20 7.21
CA LEU A 353 -8.41 -16.85 6.76
C LEU A 353 -8.49 -16.77 5.23
N ASP A 354 -7.63 -17.49 4.50
CA ASP A 354 -7.73 -17.67 3.04
C ASP A 354 -9.03 -18.38 2.66
N GLU A 355 -9.40 -19.44 3.39
CA GLU A 355 -10.65 -20.18 3.15
C GLU A 355 -11.88 -19.27 3.37
N ASP A 356 -11.89 -18.46 4.41
CA ASP A 356 -12.93 -17.47 4.65
C ASP A 356 -12.99 -16.41 3.54
N PHE A 357 -11.84 -15.90 3.12
CA PHE A 357 -11.72 -14.95 2.01
C PHE A 357 -12.23 -15.55 0.68
N GLU A 358 -11.88 -16.79 0.37
CA GLU A 358 -12.35 -17.48 -0.82
C GLU A 358 -13.88 -17.68 -0.77
N ASN A 359 -14.44 -18.04 0.39
CA ASN A 359 -15.88 -18.18 0.59
C ASN A 359 -16.60 -16.86 0.36
N GLU A 360 -16.10 -15.74 0.89
CA GLU A 360 -16.64 -14.40 0.65
C GLU A 360 -16.52 -14.01 -0.83
N SER A 361 -15.38 -14.30 -1.47
CA SER A 361 -15.14 -14.00 -2.89
C SER A 361 -16.08 -14.72 -3.83
N ASN A 362 -16.55 -15.91 -3.46
CA ASN A 362 -17.49 -16.69 -4.24
C ASN A 362 -18.97 -16.24 -4.08
N LYS A 363 -19.26 -15.31 -3.17
CA LYS A 363 -20.63 -14.81 -3.00
C LYS A 363 -21.07 -14.03 -4.22
N VAL A 364 -22.27 -14.35 -4.71
CA VAL A 364 -22.94 -13.61 -5.78
C VAL A 364 -23.44 -12.29 -5.21
N LEU A 365 -22.99 -11.18 -5.77
CA LEU A 365 -23.41 -9.83 -5.41
C LEU A 365 -24.66 -9.41 -6.17
N GLY A 366 -24.71 -9.72 -7.47
CA GLY A 366 -25.80 -9.34 -8.35
C GLY A 366 -25.74 -10.11 -9.65
N THR A 367 -26.61 -9.75 -10.58
CA THR A 367 -26.66 -10.33 -11.94
C THR A 367 -26.50 -9.22 -12.96
N SER A 368 -25.72 -9.46 -14.01
CA SER A 368 -25.60 -8.58 -15.16
C SER A 368 -26.42 -9.13 -16.33
N THR A 369 -27.16 -8.28 -17.00
CA THR A 369 -27.95 -8.65 -18.20
C THR A 369 -27.11 -8.53 -19.46
N THR A 370 -25.96 -7.85 -19.43
CA THR A 370 -25.09 -7.60 -20.57
C THR A 370 -23.61 -7.80 -20.20
N ASN A 371 -22.76 -7.79 -21.22
CA ASN A 371 -21.29 -7.78 -21.03
C ASN A 371 -20.80 -6.35 -20.98
N TYR A 372 -19.98 -6.04 -19.97
CA TYR A 372 -19.19 -4.79 -19.90
C TYR A 372 -17.75 -5.15 -20.19
N PHE A 373 -17.26 -4.71 -21.33
CA PHE A 373 -15.99 -5.17 -21.88
C PHE A 373 -14.78 -4.66 -21.10
N TYR A 374 -13.79 -5.54 -21.02
CA TYR A 374 -12.41 -5.25 -20.75
C TYR A 374 -11.59 -5.74 -21.95
N GLY A 375 -11.34 -4.87 -22.93
CA GLY A 375 -10.69 -5.27 -24.18
C GLY A 375 -11.47 -6.31 -25.00
N GLU A 376 -10.97 -6.64 -26.18
CA GLU A 376 -11.52 -7.72 -27.02
C GLU A 376 -10.70 -8.99 -26.95
N ASP A 377 -9.48 -8.91 -26.39
CA ASP A 377 -8.55 -10.02 -26.35
C ASP A 377 -8.27 -10.43 -24.90
N ALA A 378 -8.61 -11.66 -24.56
CA ALA A 378 -8.46 -12.22 -23.22
C ALA A 378 -6.99 -12.46 -22.79
N ALA A 379 -6.02 -12.14 -23.63
CA ALA A 379 -4.61 -12.42 -23.38
C ALA A 379 -3.91 -11.42 -22.44
N GLY A 380 -4.49 -10.24 -22.17
CA GLY A 380 -4.06 -9.32 -21.10
C GLY A 380 -2.59 -8.86 -21.15
N THR A 381 -1.95 -8.90 -22.32
CA THR A 381 -0.51 -8.64 -22.43
C THR A 381 -0.17 -7.32 -23.13
N HIS A 382 -1.16 -6.63 -23.68
CA HIS A 382 -0.92 -5.44 -24.50
C HIS A 382 -1.67 -4.23 -23.94
N GLY A 383 -1.03 -3.06 -23.90
CA GLY A 383 -1.63 -1.80 -23.48
C GLY A 383 -2.90 -1.40 -24.23
N TRP A 384 -3.14 -2.01 -25.41
CA TRP A 384 -4.33 -1.85 -26.22
C TRP A 384 -5.62 -2.21 -25.50
N GLU A 385 -5.67 -3.33 -24.78
CA GLU A 385 -6.86 -3.76 -24.05
C GLU A 385 -7.27 -2.75 -22.98
N MET A 386 -6.28 -2.17 -22.29
CA MET A 386 -6.54 -1.09 -21.33
C MET A 386 -7.15 0.13 -22.04
N VAL A 387 -6.61 0.54 -23.17
CA VAL A 387 -7.16 1.66 -23.94
C VAL A 387 -8.56 1.37 -24.42
N ARG A 388 -8.85 0.16 -24.88
CA ARG A 388 -10.19 -0.22 -25.37
C ARG A 388 -11.28 -0.20 -24.31
N THR A 389 -10.97 -0.40 -23.04
CA THR A 389 -11.96 -0.28 -21.96
C THR A 389 -12.47 1.15 -21.79
N THR A 390 -11.73 2.11 -22.29
CA THR A 390 -11.98 3.55 -22.15
C THR A 390 -12.00 4.30 -23.49
N ASP A 391 -11.75 3.60 -24.62
CA ASP A 391 -11.66 4.20 -25.95
C ASP A 391 -12.92 5.00 -26.33
N PHE A 392 -12.71 6.19 -26.87
CA PHE A 392 -13.75 7.15 -27.23
C PHE A 392 -14.07 7.14 -28.74
N ARG A 393 -13.54 6.21 -29.52
CA ARG A 393 -13.88 6.08 -30.96
C ARG A 393 -15.20 5.33 -31.14
N PRO A 394 -15.94 5.59 -32.25
CA PRO A 394 -17.10 4.79 -32.60
C PRO A 394 -16.71 3.31 -32.78
N SER A 395 -17.55 2.39 -32.35
CA SER A 395 -17.29 0.94 -32.46
C SER A 395 -17.24 0.46 -33.90
N LYS A 396 -17.96 1.13 -34.79
CA LYS A 396 -17.94 0.93 -36.25
C LYS A 396 -18.40 2.20 -36.96
N GLU A 397 -18.12 2.26 -38.26
CA GLU A 397 -18.53 3.38 -39.10
C GLU A 397 -20.05 3.62 -39.03
N GLY A 398 -20.42 4.88 -38.84
CA GLY A 398 -21.80 5.31 -38.73
C GLY A 398 -22.43 5.22 -37.35
N ASP A 399 -21.73 4.73 -36.35
CA ASP A 399 -22.18 4.80 -34.93
C ASP A 399 -22.19 6.28 -34.49
N THR A 400 -23.29 6.67 -33.84
CA THR A 400 -23.46 8.03 -33.30
C THR A 400 -23.28 8.09 -31.79
N THR A 401 -23.21 6.94 -31.13
CA THR A 401 -23.00 6.80 -29.69
C THR A 401 -22.11 5.58 -29.43
N LYS A 402 -21.42 5.59 -28.30
CA LYS A 402 -20.65 4.46 -27.83
C LYS A 402 -21.38 3.72 -26.72
N ALA A 403 -21.34 2.39 -26.77
CA ALA A 403 -21.85 1.54 -25.68
C ALA A 403 -21.09 1.79 -24.39
N GLN A 404 -21.77 1.63 -23.26
CA GLN A 404 -21.15 1.74 -21.95
C GLN A 404 -20.15 0.59 -21.75
N THR A 405 -19.01 0.92 -21.17
CA THR A 405 -17.90 0.00 -20.91
C THR A 405 -17.77 -0.25 -19.40
N ILE A 406 -16.85 -1.12 -19.03
CA ILE A 406 -16.53 -1.36 -17.62
C ILE A 406 -16.08 -0.07 -16.91
N GLY A 407 -15.37 0.84 -17.61
CA GLY A 407 -15.00 2.14 -17.05
C GLY A 407 -16.20 2.99 -16.64
N HIS A 408 -17.31 2.95 -17.40
CA HIS A 408 -18.56 3.62 -17.02
C HIS A 408 -19.19 3.00 -15.78
N VAL A 409 -19.11 1.67 -15.62
CA VAL A 409 -19.61 0.99 -14.41
C VAL A 409 -18.83 1.44 -13.19
N ILE A 410 -17.49 1.49 -13.29
CA ILE A 410 -16.61 1.93 -12.19
C ILE A 410 -16.89 3.38 -11.84
N CYS A 411 -16.87 4.29 -12.82
CA CYS A 411 -17.18 5.71 -12.59
C CYS A 411 -18.58 5.90 -11.95
N SER A 412 -19.57 5.10 -12.36
CA SER A 412 -20.91 5.15 -11.75
C SER A 412 -20.91 4.68 -10.30
N SER A 413 -20.06 3.71 -9.94
CA SER A 413 -19.92 3.27 -8.55
C SER A 413 -19.32 4.38 -7.66
N TYR A 414 -18.39 5.17 -8.20
CA TYR A 414 -17.85 6.33 -7.50
C TYR A 414 -18.89 7.41 -7.29
N LEU A 415 -19.71 7.68 -8.32
CA LEU A 415 -20.80 8.67 -8.21
C LEU A 415 -21.88 8.21 -7.23
N ASP A 416 -22.23 6.93 -7.22
CA ASP A 416 -23.21 6.38 -6.29
C ASP A 416 -22.72 6.47 -4.83
N LEU A 417 -21.43 6.20 -4.61
CA LEU A 417 -20.81 6.28 -3.30
C LEU A 417 -20.69 7.73 -2.80
N THR A 418 -20.28 8.66 -3.67
CA THR A 418 -19.81 9.98 -3.24
C THR A 418 -20.83 11.09 -3.45
N GLY A 419 -21.74 10.92 -4.41
CA GLY A 419 -22.61 12.02 -4.88
C GLY A 419 -21.88 13.14 -5.61
N ALA A 420 -20.66 12.92 -6.08
CA ALA A 420 -19.87 13.89 -6.83
C ALA A 420 -20.53 14.31 -8.14
N ASP A 421 -20.06 15.42 -8.72
CA ASP A 421 -20.58 15.93 -10.00
C ASP A 421 -20.11 15.08 -11.18
N LEU A 422 -18.86 14.63 -11.11
CA LEU A 422 -18.18 13.83 -12.13
C LEU A 422 -17.41 12.68 -11.46
N ALA A 423 -17.15 11.65 -12.22
CA ALA A 423 -16.21 10.59 -11.81
C ALA A 423 -15.22 10.28 -12.92
N ILE A 424 -14.00 9.91 -12.55
CA ILE A 424 -12.90 9.63 -13.46
C ILE A 424 -12.17 8.36 -12.98
N GLU A 425 -11.86 7.46 -13.93
CA GLU A 425 -11.05 6.26 -13.69
C GLU A 425 -10.05 6.08 -14.82
N ASN A 426 -8.82 5.67 -14.50
CA ASN A 426 -7.79 5.43 -15.51
C ASN A 426 -7.80 3.97 -15.99
N ALA A 427 -7.51 3.77 -17.27
CA ALA A 427 -7.47 2.45 -17.91
C ALA A 427 -6.54 1.47 -17.22
N GLY A 428 -5.40 1.96 -16.72
CA GLY A 428 -4.42 1.17 -15.97
C GLY A 428 -4.94 0.61 -14.63
N GLY A 429 -5.96 1.23 -14.05
CA GLY A 429 -6.64 0.78 -12.83
C GLY A 429 -7.61 -0.38 -13.06
N ILE A 430 -8.04 -0.59 -14.30
CA ILE A 430 -9.06 -1.60 -14.68
C ILE A 430 -8.35 -2.88 -15.15
N ARG A 431 -8.72 -4.04 -14.59
CA ARG A 431 -8.05 -5.34 -14.87
C ARG A 431 -8.99 -6.45 -15.30
N GLY A 432 -10.26 -6.16 -15.50
CA GLY A 432 -11.24 -7.14 -15.95
C GLY A 432 -12.55 -6.49 -16.35
N GLY A 433 -13.44 -7.28 -16.94
CA GLY A 433 -14.81 -6.89 -17.31
C GLY A 433 -15.86 -7.69 -16.56
N ILE A 434 -17.12 -7.34 -16.78
CA ILE A 434 -18.28 -8.06 -16.25
C ILE A 434 -18.91 -8.85 -17.40
N ALA A 435 -19.04 -10.17 -17.24
CA ALA A 435 -19.80 -11.01 -18.14
C ALA A 435 -21.30 -11.03 -17.74
N ALA A 436 -22.19 -11.18 -18.70
CA ALA A 436 -23.60 -11.44 -18.43
C ALA A 436 -23.79 -12.71 -17.58
N GLY A 437 -24.64 -12.65 -16.59
CA GLY A 437 -24.85 -13.70 -15.59
C GLY A 437 -24.54 -13.25 -14.18
N ASN A 438 -24.25 -14.20 -13.30
CA ASN A 438 -23.91 -13.91 -11.90
C ASN A 438 -22.56 -13.18 -11.79
N VAL A 439 -22.54 -12.10 -11.01
CA VAL A 439 -21.34 -11.34 -10.68
C VAL A 439 -21.00 -11.61 -9.22
N THR A 440 -19.82 -12.18 -8.97
CA THR A 440 -19.36 -12.49 -7.61
C THR A 440 -18.45 -11.38 -7.06
N ALA A 441 -18.22 -11.37 -5.75
CA ALA A 441 -17.24 -10.49 -5.12
C ALA A 441 -15.84 -10.68 -5.72
N GLY A 442 -15.45 -11.93 -6.02
CA GLY A 442 -14.16 -12.24 -6.68
C GLY A 442 -14.05 -11.67 -8.10
N ASN A 443 -15.16 -11.58 -8.85
CA ASN A 443 -15.13 -10.89 -10.15
C ASN A 443 -14.81 -9.41 -9.98
N VAL A 444 -15.40 -8.76 -8.97
CA VAL A 444 -15.17 -7.34 -8.68
C VAL A 444 -13.73 -7.09 -8.24
N ILE A 445 -13.19 -7.95 -7.37
CA ILE A 445 -11.77 -7.90 -6.96
C ILE A 445 -10.84 -7.99 -8.17
N ALA A 446 -11.14 -8.90 -9.10
CA ALA A 446 -10.33 -9.06 -10.31
C ALA A 446 -10.39 -7.83 -11.23
N ILE A 447 -11.46 -7.03 -11.19
CA ILE A 447 -11.60 -5.80 -11.97
C ILE A 447 -10.76 -4.67 -11.37
N SER A 448 -10.78 -4.50 -10.04
CA SER A 448 -10.07 -3.43 -9.34
C SER A 448 -9.22 -3.99 -8.19
N PRO A 449 -8.06 -4.62 -8.49
CA PRO A 449 -7.31 -5.42 -7.52
C PRO A 449 -6.29 -4.63 -6.68
N TYR A 450 -6.12 -3.32 -6.88
CA TYR A 450 -4.98 -2.58 -6.33
C TYR A 450 -5.17 -2.03 -4.93
N GLY A 451 -6.38 -2.09 -4.37
CA GLY A 451 -6.69 -1.46 -3.09
C GLY A 451 -6.69 0.07 -3.13
N ASN A 452 -6.68 0.66 -4.34
CA ASN A 452 -6.83 2.11 -4.50
C ASN A 452 -8.12 2.60 -3.85
N THR A 453 -8.08 3.81 -3.28
CA THR A 453 -9.25 4.45 -2.65
C THR A 453 -9.94 5.41 -3.58
N VAL A 454 -11.25 5.53 -3.42
CA VAL A 454 -12.05 6.58 -4.04
C VAL A 454 -11.88 7.85 -3.25
N GLU A 455 -11.49 8.90 -3.93
CA GLU A 455 -11.35 10.24 -3.39
C GLU A 455 -12.21 11.24 -4.14
N THR A 456 -12.72 12.25 -3.45
CA THR A 456 -13.38 13.38 -4.08
C THR A 456 -12.53 14.64 -3.96
N TRP A 457 -12.34 15.31 -5.10
CA TRP A 457 -11.52 16.51 -5.22
C TRP A 457 -12.31 17.64 -5.86
N THR A 458 -11.91 18.89 -5.58
CA THR A 458 -12.46 20.07 -6.26
C THR A 458 -11.57 20.44 -7.43
N MET A 459 -12.13 20.42 -8.65
CA MET A 459 -11.45 20.78 -9.90
C MET A 459 -12.25 21.84 -10.67
N THR A 460 -11.58 22.64 -11.51
CA THR A 460 -12.28 23.53 -12.43
C THR A 460 -12.86 22.77 -13.61
N GLY A 461 -13.93 23.28 -14.22
CA GLY A 461 -14.47 22.67 -15.45
C GLY A 461 -13.45 22.71 -16.60
N ALA A 462 -12.55 23.70 -16.59
CA ALA A 462 -11.44 23.75 -17.55
C ALA A 462 -10.47 22.58 -17.37
N ASP A 463 -10.10 22.23 -16.12
CA ASP A 463 -9.23 21.08 -15.84
C ASP A 463 -9.92 19.75 -16.19
N CYS A 464 -11.22 19.63 -15.94
CA CYS A 464 -12.01 18.45 -16.33
C CYS A 464 -12.02 18.27 -17.85
N LEU A 465 -12.26 19.34 -18.62
CA LEU A 465 -12.22 19.28 -20.09
C LEU A 465 -10.82 18.97 -20.61
N ALA A 466 -9.80 19.58 -20.03
CA ALA A 466 -8.42 19.32 -20.39
C ALA A 466 -7.99 17.86 -20.11
N ALA A 467 -8.44 17.26 -19.00
CA ALA A 467 -8.23 15.86 -18.70
C ALA A 467 -8.88 14.95 -19.75
N LEU A 468 -10.10 15.27 -20.16
CA LEU A 468 -10.83 14.53 -21.19
C LEU A 468 -10.12 14.63 -22.57
N GLU A 469 -9.73 15.85 -22.98
CA GLU A 469 -9.01 16.07 -24.23
C GLU A 469 -7.64 15.37 -24.25
N HIS A 470 -6.92 15.37 -23.14
CA HIS A 470 -5.66 14.62 -23.01
C HIS A 470 -5.87 13.11 -23.15
N SER A 471 -6.94 12.60 -22.55
CA SER A 471 -7.33 11.20 -22.69
C SER A 471 -7.65 10.82 -24.15
N LEU A 472 -8.35 11.71 -24.89
CA LEU A 472 -8.61 11.50 -26.33
C LEU A 472 -7.34 11.45 -27.14
N GLN A 473 -6.35 12.29 -26.84
CA GLN A 473 -5.05 12.28 -27.52
C GLN A 473 -4.30 10.96 -27.30
N ILE A 474 -4.19 10.51 -26.04
CA ILE A 474 -3.51 9.25 -25.72
C ILE A 474 -4.21 8.08 -26.43
N SER A 475 -5.53 8.04 -26.41
CA SER A 475 -6.35 7.03 -27.07
C SER A 475 -6.10 7.01 -28.58
N ASP A 476 -6.00 8.18 -29.22
CA ASP A 476 -5.75 8.34 -30.65
C ASP A 476 -4.39 7.77 -31.04
N ASP A 477 -3.34 8.21 -30.37
CA ASP A 477 -1.96 7.76 -30.60
C ASP A 477 -1.81 6.23 -30.40
N CYS A 478 -2.48 5.66 -29.39
CA CYS A 478 -2.48 4.22 -29.13
C CYS A 478 -3.21 3.44 -30.23
N ASN A 479 -4.34 3.95 -30.72
CA ASN A 479 -5.07 3.34 -31.83
C ASN A 479 -4.25 3.34 -33.12
N ASP A 480 -3.59 4.46 -33.43
CA ASP A 480 -2.71 4.56 -34.59
C ASP A 480 -1.56 3.54 -34.51
N SER A 481 -0.95 3.40 -33.33
CA SER A 481 0.09 2.39 -33.11
C SER A 481 -0.43 0.96 -33.32
N TYR A 482 -1.62 0.66 -32.84
CA TYR A 482 -2.26 -0.65 -33.01
C TYR A 482 -2.54 -0.97 -34.49
N GLU A 483 -3.10 -0.02 -35.23
CA GLU A 483 -3.38 -0.20 -36.66
C GLU A 483 -2.09 -0.47 -37.45
N LEU A 484 -1.00 0.24 -37.14
CA LEU A 484 0.31 0.01 -37.72
C LEU A 484 0.88 -1.36 -37.35
N GLN A 485 0.71 -1.83 -36.13
CA GLN A 485 1.10 -3.18 -35.71
C GLN A 485 0.33 -4.23 -36.47
N GLN A 486 -1.00 -4.10 -36.57
CA GLN A 486 -1.85 -5.06 -37.31
C GLN A 486 -1.47 -5.12 -38.82
N ALA A 487 -1.24 -3.96 -39.44
CA ALA A 487 -0.80 -3.90 -40.83
C ALA A 487 0.57 -4.57 -41.01
N TYR A 488 1.48 -4.46 -40.07
CA TYR A 488 2.81 -5.06 -40.12
C TYR A 488 2.76 -6.59 -39.96
N VAL A 489 1.92 -7.08 -39.06
CA VAL A 489 1.63 -8.52 -38.88
C VAL A 489 1.00 -9.10 -40.17
N ALA A 490 0.03 -8.40 -40.75
CA ALA A 490 -0.60 -8.79 -42.00
C ALA A 490 0.38 -8.85 -43.18
N ALA A 491 1.49 -8.09 -43.11
CA ALA A 491 2.58 -8.14 -44.08
C ALA A 491 3.56 -9.31 -43.88
N GLY A 492 3.30 -10.20 -42.88
CA GLY A 492 4.05 -11.43 -42.65
C GLY A 492 5.11 -11.35 -41.54
N HIS A 493 5.11 -10.31 -40.73
CA HIS A 493 5.98 -10.15 -39.58
C HIS A 493 5.34 -10.74 -38.31
N THR A 494 6.13 -10.98 -37.29
CA THR A 494 5.61 -11.45 -35.98
C THR A 494 4.99 -10.31 -35.17
N GLU A 495 4.09 -10.65 -34.24
CA GLU A 495 3.52 -9.69 -33.29
C GLU A 495 4.60 -8.98 -32.45
N GLN A 496 5.65 -9.71 -32.04
CA GLN A 496 6.76 -9.13 -31.29
C GLN A 496 7.53 -8.07 -32.12
N GLU A 497 7.82 -8.36 -33.39
CA GLU A 497 8.46 -7.39 -34.29
C GLU A 497 7.58 -6.17 -34.54
N ALA A 498 6.26 -6.35 -34.62
CA ALA A 498 5.31 -5.27 -34.77
C ALA A 498 5.28 -4.38 -33.53
N HIS A 499 5.20 -4.99 -32.35
CA HIS A 499 5.23 -4.30 -31.06
C HIS A 499 6.54 -3.53 -30.85
N ASP A 500 7.70 -4.13 -31.16
CA ASP A 500 9.00 -3.48 -31.00
C ASP A 500 9.18 -2.29 -31.95
N LYS A 501 8.54 -2.34 -33.10
CA LYS A 501 8.61 -1.31 -34.14
C LYS A 501 7.63 -0.15 -33.89
N TYR A 502 6.43 -0.45 -33.48
CA TYR A 502 5.33 0.51 -33.24
C TYR A 502 4.91 0.44 -31.79
N LYS A 503 5.79 0.90 -30.90
CA LYS A 503 5.58 0.88 -29.46
C LYS A 503 4.36 1.72 -29.05
N TRP A 504 3.68 1.25 -28.03
CA TRP A 504 2.70 2.03 -27.30
C TRP A 504 3.35 3.23 -26.63
N ARG A 505 2.54 4.23 -26.37
CA ARG A 505 2.91 5.28 -25.42
C ARG A 505 3.13 4.66 -24.03
N ASP A 506 4.13 5.12 -23.31
CA ASP A 506 4.41 4.66 -21.94
C ASP A 506 3.27 4.99 -20.96
N ASP A 507 2.47 6.05 -21.31
CA ASP A 507 1.31 6.53 -20.54
C ASP A 507 -0.04 5.98 -21.03
N SER A 508 -0.09 4.88 -21.79
CA SER A 508 -1.32 4.28 -22.32
C SER A 508 -2.33 3.90 -21.23
N GLY A 509 -1.86 3.56 -20.03
CA GLY A 509 -2.71 3.33 -18.85
C GLY A 509 -3.40 4.57 -18.31
N SER A 510 -3.05 5.76 -18.80
CA SER A 510 -3.60 7.05 -18.38
C SER A 510 -4.81 7.50 -19.20
N VAL A 511 -5.28 6.70 -20.17
CA VAL A 511 -6.58 6.93 -20.82
C VAL A 511 -7.68 6.85 -19.78
N LEU A 512 -8.57 7.85 -19.74
CA LEU A 512 -9.56 8.03 -18.67
C LEU A 512 -10.97 7.66 -19.12
N SER A 513 -11.68 6.92 -18.28
CA SER A 513 -13.16 6.83 -18.33
C SER A 513 -13.78 7.95 -17.53
N PHE A 514 -14.99 8.37 -17.94
CA PHE A 514 -15.75 9.42 -17.28
C PHE A 514 -17.15 8.94 -16.93
N GLY A 515 -17.67 9.40 -15.81
CA GLY A 515 -19.05 9.29 -15.37
C GLY A 515 -19.63 10.63 -14.96
N GLY A 516 -20.95 10.75 -14.89
CA GLY A 516 -21.63 11.99 -14.51
C GLY A 516 -21.72 13.04 -15.62
N ILE A 517 -21.29 12.72 -16.83
CA ILE A 517 -21.19 13.66 -17.93
C ILE A 517 -21.64 13.04 -19.25
N ASN A 518 -22.38 13.82 -20.05
CA ASN A 518 -22.66 13.52 -21.45
C ASN A 518 -21.71 14.32 -22.31
N VAL A 519 -20.95 13.66 -23.18
CA VAL A 519 -20.00 14.32 -24.07
C VAL A 519 -20.33 14.07 -25.52
N THR A 520 -20.08 15.08 -26.37
CA THR A 520 -20.11 14.94 -27.82
C THR A 520 -18.71 15.19 -28.36
N ILE A 521 -18.15 14.20 -29.05
CA ILE A 521 -16.81 14.23 -29.60
C ILE A 521 -16.92 14.43 -31.13
N ASP A 522 -16.18 15.39 -31.65
CA ASP A 522 -15.99 15.60 -33.09
C ASP A 522 -14.54 15.36 -33.47
N TRP A 523 -14.25 14.19 -33.98
CA TRP A 523 -12.90 13.76 -34.38
C TRP A 523 -12.33 14.57 -35.57
N THR A 524 -13.13 15.39 -36.26
CA THR A 524 -12.64 16.30 -37.31
C THR A 524 -12.01 17.57 -36.75
N GLN A 525 -12.22 17.83 -35.46
CA GLN A 525 -11.62 18.98 -34.80
C GLN A 525 -10.15 18.75 -34.49
N PRO A 526 -9.35 19.81 -34.41
CA PRO A 526 -7.98 19.71 -33.98
C PRO A 526 -7.89 19.12 -32.56
N GLU A 527 -6.78 18.44 -32.29
CA GLU A 527 -6.42 18.00 -30.95
C GLU A 527 -6.58 19.11 -29.90
N GLY A 528 -7.10 18.76 -28.73
CA GLY A 528 -7.44 19.69 -27.66
C GLY A 528 -8.72 20.49 -27.88
N LYS A 529 -9.52 20.18 -28.95
CA LYS A 529 -10.79 20.81 -29.29
C LYS A 529 -11.83 19.81 -29.80
N ARG A 530 -11.63 18.54 -29.54
CA ARG A 530 -12.49 17.46 -30.02
C ARG A 530 -13.79 17.35 -29.23
N ILE A 531 -13.83 17.82 -28.00
CA ILE A 531 -15.04 17.86 -27.19
C ILE A 531 -15.83 19.10 -27.56
N VAL A 532 -16.91 18.92 -28.33
CA VAL A 532 -17.76 19.99 -28.82
C VAL A 532 -18.97 20.27 -27.92
N SER A 533 -19.31 19.35 -27.02
CA SER A 533 -20.34 19.51 -25.99
C SER A 533 -20.02 18.67 -24.77
N ALA A 534 -20.24 19.22 -23.58
CA ALA A 534 -20.13 18.53 -22.30
C ALA A 534 -21.25 19.02 -21.37
N THR A 535 -22.12 18.10 -20.91
CA THR A 535 -23.22 18.42 -19.99
C THR A 535 -23.26 17.44 -18.83
N LEU A 536 -23.60 17.90 -17.63
CA LEU A 536 -23.75 17.04 -16.45
C LEU A 536 -24.99 16.16 -16.56
N THR A 537 -24.88 14.90 -16.19
CA THR A 537 -26.04 13.96 -16.20
C THR A 537 -27.09 14.36 -15.18
N LYS A 538 -26.68 14.86 -14.02
CA LYS A 538 -27.55 15.15 -12.89
C LYS A 538 -28.62 16.20 -13.16
N ASP A 539 -28.35 17.19 -14.02
CA ASP A 539 -29.23 18.33 -14.26
C ASP A 539 -29.23 18.85 -15.70
N GLY A 540 -28.44 18.24 -16.59
CA GLY A 540 -28.31 18.64 -18.00
C GLY A 540 -27.58 19.96 -18.20
N SER A 541 -27.02 20.59 -17.16
CA SER A 541 -26.29 21.85 -17.28
C SER A 541 -25.00 21.67 -18.04
N THR A 542 -24.61 22.66 -18.86
CA THR A 542 -23.31 22.65 -19.55
C THR A 542 -22.19 22.76 -18.53
N LEU A 543 -21.15 21.97 -18.70
CA LEU A 543 -19.92 22.07 -17.92
C LEU A 543 -19.25 23.41 -18.20
N ASP A 544 -19.28 24.30 -17.22
CA ASP A 544 -18.72 25.66 -17.33
C ASP A 544 -17.24 25.65 -16.95
N PRO A 545 -16.33 25.98 -17.88
CA PRO A 545 -14.88 25.95 -17.59
C PRO A 545 -14.45 26.81 -16.38
N ALA A 546 -15.21 27.86 -16.07
CA ALA A 546 -14.87 28.78 -14.98
C ALA A 546 -15.41 28.36 -13.60
N LYS A 547 -16.30 27.37 -13.56
CA LYS A 547 -16.85 26.87 -12.30
C LYS A 547 -16.01 25.70 -11.75
N THR A 548 -16.16 25.46 -10.48
CA THR A 548 -15.58 24.28 -9.81
C THR A 548 -16.62 23.20 -9.64
N TYR A 549 -16.16 21.96 -9.70
CA TYR A 549 -16.95 20.74 -9.58
C TYR A 549 -16.29 19.76 -8.61
N THR A 550 -17.09 18.93 -7.97
CA THR A 550 -16.57 17.81 -7.19
C THR A 550 -16.36 16.63 -8.12
N VAL A 551 -15.13 16.15 -8.20
CA VAL A 551 -14.72 15.03 -9.04
C VAL A 551 -14.33 13.85 -8.15
N ALA A 552 -14.97 12.70 -8.35
CA ALA A 552 -14.59 11.44 -7.71
C ALA A 552 -13.57 10.72 -8.60
N THR A 553 -12.48 10.26 -8.02
CA THR A 553 -11.42 9.54 -8.74
C THR A 553 -10.67 8.61 -7.78
N ASN A 554 -9.72 7.83 -8.28
CA ASN A 554 -8.86 7.03 -7.43
C ASN A 554 -7.61 7.81 -6.98
N ASN A 555 -7.04 7.44 -5.83
CA ASN A 555 -5.86 8.09 -5.27
C ASN A 555 -4.61 8.01 -6.17
N TYR A 556 -4.47 6.98 -7.02
CA TYR A 556 -3.36 6.85 -7.95
C TYR A 556 -3.31 7.99 -8.97
N ILE A 557 -4.47 8.42 -9.50
CA ILE A 557 -4.55 9.54 -10.45
C ILE A 557 -4.03 10.83 -9.82
N ILE A 558 -4.39 11.10 -8.58
CA ILE A 558 -4.01 12.33 -7.87
C ILE A 558 -2.52 12.34 -7.53
N THR A 559 -1.96 11.21 -7.12
CA THR A 559 -0.54 11.12 -6.75
C THR A 559 0.39 11.08 -7.95
N ASN A 560 -0.10 10.67 -9.12
CA ASN A 560 0.69 10.58 -10.36
C ASN A 560 0.44 11.77 -11.31
N THR A 561 0.78 12.97 -10.89
CA THR A 561 0.61 14.19 -11.69
C THR A 561 1.51 14.26 -12.93
N THR A 562 2.45 13.33 -13.11
CA THR A 562 3.24 13.22 -14.33
C THR A 562 2.38 12.72 -15.50
N ASP A 563 1.61 11.67 -15.27
CA ASP A 563 0.72 11.07 -16.27
C ASP A 563 -0.65 11.77 -16.30
N PHE A 564 -1.02 12.45 -15.20
CA PHE A 564 -2.29 13.17 -15.04
C PHE A 564 -2.08 14.64 -14.65
N PRO A 565 -1.44 15.44 -15.51
CA PRO A 565 -1.00 16.80 -15.13
C PRO A 565 -2.15 17.76 -14.78
N THR A 566 -3.36 17.52 -15.27
CA THR A 566 -4.54 18.35 -14.99
C THR A 566 -5.02 18.24 -13.55
N PHE A 567 -4.66 17.15 -12.85
CA PHE A 567 -5.00 16.92 -11.44
C PHE A 567 -4.06 17.64 -10.47
N ALA A 568 -2.93 18.17 -10.93
CA ALA A 568 -2.02 18.97 -10.09
C ALA A 568 -2.69 20.23 -9.50
N HIS A 569 -3.81 20.69 -10.09
CA HIS A 569 -4.58 21.84 -9.62
C HIS A 569 -5.74 21.46 -8.70
N ALA A 570 -5.98 20.17 -8.46
CA ALA A 570 -7.06 19.69 -7.61
C ALA A 570 -6.86 20.15 -6.15
N THR A 571 -7.95 20.52 -5.50
CA THR A 571 -7.95 21.03 -4.12
C THR A 571 -9.07 20.39 -3.32
N LYS A 572 -8.98 20.39 -1.98
CA LYS A 572 -9.98 19.87 -1.05
C LYS A 572 -10.35 18.42 -1.34
N TYR A 573 -9.82 17.54 -0.56
CA TYR A 573 -10.07 16.13 -0.77
C TYR A 573 -10.84 15.49 0.39
N THR A 574 -11.57 14.41 0.05
CA THR A 574 -12.20 13.51 1.03
C THR A 574 -12.06 12.09 0.53
N GLU A 575 -11.58 11.20 1.38
CA GLU A 575 -11.47 9.77 1.09
C GLU A 575 -12.76 9.04 1.46
N TRP A 576 -13.15 8.02 0.67
CA TRP A 576 -14.44 7.33 0.79
C TRP A 576 -14.33 5.82 1.07
N GLY A 577 -13.27 5.16 0.70
CA GLY A 577 -13.09 3.72 0.76
C GLY A 577 -12.47 3.18 -0.53
N THR A 578 -12.26 1.86 -0.64
CA THR A 578 -11.62 1.31 -1.84
C THR A 578 -12.51 1.35 -3.09
N CYS A 579 -11.86 1.47 -4.25
CA CYS A 579 -12.52 1.40 -5.55
C CYS A 579 -13.27 0.08 -5.73
N GLU A 580 -12.69 -1.03 -5.27
CA GLU A 580 -13.32 -2.34 -5.25
C GLU A 580 -14.58 -2.36 -4.39
N ALA A 581 -14.54 -1.80 -3.18
CA ALA A 581 -15.69 -1.74 -2.29
C ALA A 581 -16.85 -0.89 -2.87
N ALA A 582 -16.52 0.22 -3.54
CA ALA A 582 -17.51 1.05 -4.25
C ALA A 582 -18.21 0.25 -5.36
N LEU A 583 -17.44 -0.47 -6.18
CA LEU A 583 -17.98 -1.29 -7.27
C LEU A 583 -18.83 -2.44 -6.73
N ARG A 584 -18.39 -3.10 -5.66
CA ARG A 584 -19.13 -4.15 -4.97
C ARG A 584 -20.46 -3.64 -4.40
N ALA A 585 -20.45 -2.46 -3.79
CA ALA A 585 -21.64 -1.83 -3.25
C ALA A 585 -22.67 -1.48 -4.33
N LEU A 586 -22.22 -0.99 -5.50
CA LEU A 586 -23.12 -0.71 -6.62
C LEU A 586 -23.75 -2.00 -7.15
N ILE A 587 -22.96 -3.04 -7.47
CA ILE A 587 -23.42 -4.29 -8.06
C ILE A 587 -24.35 -5.06 -7.11
N GLY A 588 -24.18 -4.91 -5.80
CA GLY A 588 -25.06 -5.49 -4.77
C GLY A 588 -26.44 -4.86 -4.66
N GLN A 589 -26.72 -3.78 -5.37
CA GLN A 589 -28.04 -3.13 -5.35
C GLN A 589 -29.01 -3.79 -6.32
N ASP A 590 -30.29 -3.84 -5.95
CA ASP A 590 -31.35 -4.19 -6.87
C ASP A 590 -31.35 -3.23 -8.06
N SER A 591 -31.43 -3.77 -9.29
CA SER A 591 -31.46 -2.96 -10.53
C SER A 591 -30.21 -2.08 -10.72
N TRP A 592 -29.04 -2.52 -10.27
CA TRP A 592 -27.78 -1.79 -10.34
C TRP A 592 -27.43 -1.27 -11.75
N GLU A 593 -27.78 -2.03 -12.82
CA GLU A 593 -27.53 -1.60 -14.21
C GLU A 593 -28.36 -0.35 -14.57
N SER A 594 -29.59 -0.25 -14.09
CA SER A 594 -30.42 0.96 -14.31
C SER A 594 -29.87 2.15 -13.53
N LYS A 595 -29.39 1.92 -12.32
CA LYS A 595 -28.71 2.94 -11.50
C LYS A 595 -27.43 3.41 -12.19
N MET A 596 -26.58 2.49 -12.62
CA MET A 596 -25.36 2.76 -13.37
C MET A 596 -25.68 3.59 -14.62
N ALA A 597 -26.65 3.19 -15.44
CA ALA A 597 -27.01 3.89 -16.65
C ALA A 597 -27.47 5.33 -16.40
N SER A 598 -28.09 5.59 -15.24
CA SER A 598 -28.50 6.95 -14.85
C SER A 598 -27.34 7.86 -14.43
N LEU A 599 -26.23 7.29 -14.02
CA LEU A 599 -25.05 7.99 -13.50
C LEU A 599 -23.93 8.13 -14.55
N ALA A 600 -23.75 7.12 -15.40
CA ALA A 600 -22.61 7.02 -16.31
C ALA A 600 -22.50 8.18 -17.31
N GLY A 601 -23.64 8.67 -17.81
CA GLY A 601 -23.64 9.60 -18.94
C GLY A 601 -23.51 8.89 -20.29
N THR A 602 -23.31 9.67 -21.34
CA THR A 602 -23.25 9.16 -22.72
C THR A 602 -22.06 9.76 -23.47
N ILE A 603 -21.50 8.95 -24.36
CA ILE A 603 -20.55 9.41 -25.38
C ILE A 603 -21.29 9.40 -26.71
N SER A 604 -21.36 10.56 -27.35
CA SER A 604 -21.92 10.73 -28.69
C SER A 604 -20.88 11.35 -29.62
N PHE A 605 -21.05 11.11 -30.93
CA PHE A 605 -20.14 11.65 -31.92
C PHE A 605 -20.82 12.79 -32.67
N GLY A 606 -20.11 13.90 -32.85
CA GLY A 606 -20.55 15.06 -33.61
C GLY A 606 -20.89 14.68 -35.06
N SER A 607 -21.56 15.63 -35.75
CA SER A 607 -22.05 15.41 -37.12
C SER A 607 -20.96 14.77 -37.98
N ALA A 608 -21.24 13.53 -38.35
CA ALA A 608 -20.36 12.57 -38.96
C ALA A 608 -19.10 13.17 -39.55
N ALA A 609 -17.97 13.01 -38.86
CA ALA A 609 -16.75 12.97 -39.59
C ALA A 609 -16.98 11.94 -40.69
N VAL A 610 -17.12 12.40 -41.89
CA VAL A 610 -16.92 11.50 -43.03
C VAL A 610 -15.54 10.98 -42.82
N ASP A 611 -15.45 9.70 -42.46
CA ASP A 611 -14.17 9.02 -42.38
C ASP A 611 -13.37 9.46 -43.60
N PRO A 612 -12.20 10.10 -43.45
CA PRO A 612 -11.46 10.51 -44.61
C PRO A 612 -11.26 9.23 -45.43
N THR A 613 -11.97 9.15 -46.57
CA THR A 613 -11.84 8.06 -47.53
C THR A 613 -10.34 7.70 -47.56
N PRO A 614 -9.95 6.44 -47.26
CA PRO A 614 -8.56 6.09 -47.10
C PRO A 614 -7.80 6.66 -48.28
N THR A 615 -6.92 7.61 -48.01
CA THR A 615 -6.13 8.29 -49.03
C THR A 615 -5.42 7.18 -49.77
N PRO A 616 -5.62 6.99 -51.09
CA PRO A 616 -4.98 5.89 -51.82
C PRO A 616 -3.50 5.90 -51.50
N ALA A 617 -2.98 4.76 -51.10
CA ALA A 617 -1.60 4.59 -50.64
C ALA A 617 -0.66 5.41 -51.57
N PRO A 618 0.19 6.28 -51.02
CA PRO A 618 1.05 7.11 -51.84
C PRO A 618 1.90 6.18 -52.73
N THR A 619 1.78 6.37 -54.04
CA THR A 619 2.58 5.68 -55.02
C THR A 619 4.05 5.81 -54.62
N PRO A 620 4.82 4.73 -54.51
CA PRO A 620 6.20 4.77 -54.03
C PRO A 620 7.03 5.74 -54.86
N LYS A 621 7.43 6.84 -54.25
CA LYS A 621 8.34 7.82 -54.82
C LYS A 621 9.74 7.17 -54.90
N PRO A 622 10.46 7.30 -56.02
CA PRO A 622 11.76 6.68 -56.14
C PRO A 622 12.74 7.17 -55.09
N SER A 623 13.45 6.24 -54.45
CA SER A 623 14.44 6.46 -53.40
C SER A 623 15.42 7.58 -53.73
N PRO A 624 15.65 8.55 -52.86
CA PRO A 624 16.81 9.40 -52.93
C PRO A 624 18.04 8.65 -52.37
N LYS A 625 19.14 8.87 -53.02
CA LYS A 625 20.48 8.37 -52.68
C LYS A 625 20.87 8.81 -51.26
N THR A 626 21.55 7.89 -50.57
CA THR A 626 22.28 8.07 -49.30
C THR A 626 23.00 9.41 -49.23
N ASP A 627 22.70 10.17 -48.20
CA ASP A 627 23.63 11.15 -47.64
C ASP A 627 23.70 10.98 -46.11
N THR A 628 24.88 10.65 -45.66
CA THR A 628 25.28 10.46 -44.28
C THR A 628 25.33 11.81 -43.59
N THR A 629 24.45 12.05 -42.61
CA THR A 629 24.69 13.12 -41.65
C THR A 629 24.26 12.70 -40.26
N ALA A 630 25.17 12.92 -39.34
CA ALA A 630 25.22 12.51 -37.94
C ALA A 630 23.96 12.79 -37.12
N THR A 631 23.50 11.77 -36.44
CA THR A 631 22.47 11.87 -35.39
C THR A 631 23.07 12.51 -34.14
N LYS A 632 22.56 13.66 -33.78
CA LYS A 632 22.89 14.35 -32.54
C LYS A 632 22.08 13.68 -31.42
N VAL A 633 22.74 12.90 -30.59
CA VAL A 633 22.19 12.34 -29.37
C VAL A 633 21.99 13.49 -28.38
N ILE A 634 20.76 13.78 -28.04
CA ILE A 634 20.41 14.66 -26.92
C ILE A 634 20.27 13.77 -25.69
N THR A 635 21.34 13.67 -24.91
CA THR A 635 21.26 13.13 -23.55
C THR A 635 20.55 14.12 -22.64
N LYS A 636 19.31 13.84 -22.29
CA LYS A 636 18.62 14.51 -21.19
C LYS A 636 19.01 13.82 -19.88
N LYS A 637 19.75 14.51 -19.07
CA LYS A 637 20.10 14.12 -17.73
C LYS A 637 18.86 14.28 -16.87
N THR A 638 18.22 13.19 -16.48
CA THR A 638 17.14 13.18 -15.50
C THR A 638 17.77 12.96 -14.12
N THR A 639 17.71 13.98 -13.30
CA THR A 639 17.86 13.87 -11.85
C THR A 639 16.47 14.07 -11.26
N GLY A 640 15.96 13.04 -10.58
CA GLY A 640 14.72 13.11 -9.83
C GLY A 640 14.04 11.74 -9.80
N LYS A 641 14.44 10.90 -8.87
CA LYS A 641 13.71 9.68 -8.55
C LYS A 641 12.44 10.08 -7.79
N LEU A 642 11.28 9.98 -8.41
CA LEU A 642 10.03 9.80 -7.67
C LEU A 642 9.68 8.32 -7.66
N ALA A 643 9.32 7.84 -6.49
CA ALA A 643 8.90 6.46 -6.31
C ALA A 643 7.55 6.24 -7.03
N THR A 644 7.55 5.36 -8.02
CA THR A 644 6.33 4.90 -8.69
C THR A 644 5.72 3.79 -7.85
N THR A 645 4.76 4.15 -7.00
CA THR A 645 3.99 3.19 -6.21
C THR A 645 3.13 2.24 -7.08
N GLY A 646 2.77 2.65 -8.30
CA GLY A 646 1.94 1.85 -9.20
C GLY A 646 2.65 0.66 -9.85
N ASP A 647 3.91 0.80 -10.22
CA ASP A 647 4.62 -0.22 -11.01
C ASP A 647 5.12 -1.42 -10.18
N ARG A 648 5.39 -1.22 -8.89
CA ARG A 648 5.89 -2.31 -8.03
C ARG A 648 4.78 -3.24 -7.55
N THR A 649 3.58 -2.72 -7.30
CA THR A 649 2.41 -3.52 -6.88
C THR A 649 1.88 -4.41 -8.01
N LEU A 650 1.98 -3.96 -9.28
CA LEU A 650 1.59 -4.71 -10.48
C LEU A 650 2.24 -6.10 -10.59
N ALA A 651 3.48 -6.23 -10.13
CA ALA A 651 4.22 -7.48 -10.23
C ALA A 651 3.80 -8.54 -9.21
N VAL A 652 3.29 -8.12 -8.05
CA VAL A 652 3.01 -9.02 -6.92
C VAL A 652 1.59 -9.58 -7.01
N VAL A 653 0.60 -8.75 -7.31
CA VAL A 653 -0.82 -9.18 -7.36
C VAL A 653 -1.10 -10.07 -8.56
N GLY A 654 -0.50 -9.80 -9.73
CA GLY A 654 -0.64 -10.65 -10.90
C GLY A 654 -0.11 -12.07 -10.71
N ALA A 655 0.96 -12.25 -9.93
CA ALA A 655 1.53 -13.57 -9.67
C ALA A 655 0.68 -14.41 -8.69
N CYS A 656 0.04 -13.78 -7.71
CA CYS A 656 -0.81 -14.49 -6.74
C CYS A 656 -2.15 -14.94 -7.34
N LEU A 657 -2.76 -14.12 -8.21
CA LEU A 657 -4.03 -14.47 -8.87
C LEU A 657 -3.87 -15.52 -9.96
N ILE A 658 -2.80 -15.46 -10.75
CA ILE A 658 -2.53 -16.48 -11.80
C ILE A 658 -2.15 -17.82 -11.17
N GLY A 659 -1.43 -17.83 -10.07
CA GLY A 659 -1.10 -19.06 -9.33
C GLY A 659 -2.34 -19.76 -8.75
N GLY A 660 -3.26 -19.00 -8.16
CA GLY A 660 -4.50 -19.53 -7.59
C GLY A 660 -5.46 -20.10 -8.65
N ILE A 661 -5.65 -19.40 -9.76
CA ILE A 661 -6.55 -19.85 -10.85
C ILE A 661 -5.99 -21.08 -11.56
N ILE A 662 -4.68 -21.20 -11.75
CA ILE A 662 -4.07 -22.38 -12.39
C ILE A 662 -4.21 -23.61 -11.48
N VAL A 663 -4.07 -23.46 -10.16
CA VAL A 663 -4.26 -24.57 -9.22
C VAL A 663 -5.73 -25.02 -9.17
N ILE A 664 -6.69 -24.09 -9.24
CA ILE A 664 -8.11 -24.41 -9.27
C ILE A 664 -8.49 -25.10 -10.60
N MET A 665 -7.97 -24.63 -11.74
CA MET A 665 -8.24 -25.29 -13.03
C MET A 665 -7.62 -26.68 -13.13
N LEU A 666 -6.41 -26.87 -12.62
CA LEU A 666 -5.77 -28.19 -12.58
C LEU A 666 -6.47 -29.15 -11.61
N GLY A 667 -6.97 -28.66 -10.48
CA GLY A 667 -7.79 -29.43 -9.55
C GLY A 667 -9.12 -29.90 -10.12
N ILE A 668 -9.80 -29.06 -10.92
CA ILE A 668 -11.07 -29.37 -11.59
C ILE A 668 -10.84 -30.39 -12.71
N ILE A 669 -9.74 -30.29 -13.45
CA ILE A 669 -9.41 -31.26 -14.53
C ILE A 669 -9.03 -32.61 -13.92
N TRP A 670 -8.38 -32.65 -12.75
CA TRP A 670 -8.03 -33.88 -12.06
C TRP A 670 -9.25 -34.61 -11.44
N LYS A 671 -10.23 -33.84 -10.93
CA LYS A 671 -11.48 -34.38 -10.36
C LYS A 671 -12.46 -34.90 -11.41
N ARG A 672 -12.33 -34.51 -12.71
CA ARG A 672 -13.14 -35.04 -13.82
C ARG A 672 -12.53 -36.27 -14.50
N ARG A 673 -11.33 -36.71 -14.11
CA ARG A 673 -10.65 -37.92 -14.64
C ARG A 673 -10.55 -39.07 -13.62
N ARG A 674 -11.23 -38.95 -12.49
CA ARG A 674 -11.57 -40.05 -11.61
C ARG A 674 -13.10 -40.12 -11.52
#